data_b8e240424be3e02d0692ecf885da0a2c
#
_entry.id   b8e240424be3e02d0692ecf885da0a2c
#
_cell.length_a   1.000
_cell.length_b   1.000
_cell.length_c   1.000
_cell.angle_alpha   90.00
_cell.angle_beta   90.00
_cell.angle_gamma   90.00
#
_symmetry.space_group_name_H-M   'P 1'
#
loop_
_entity.id
_entity.type
_entity.pdbx_description
1 polymer ?
#
loop_
_entity_poly.entity_id
_entity_poly.type
_entity_poly.pdbx_seq_one_letter_code
_entity_poly.pdbx_strand_id
1 'polypeptide(L)'
;MRQTLRLLLGSALLIACADLCQTLSAQTQIKGTVLDAETGDALPGASVFFEESRMGAVSDYEGRFAFTSRETGAVELIISMIGYETHRQACTLAADAWVLDLGPITMQSSTIGLSEANVIASVAIDRETPVAVSTLDAKTIQEQLGDKELVETLNITPGVYATKSGGGFGDSRINIRGFDQRNVAVLINGIPVNDMENGWVYWSNWAGLGDAVNTMQVQRGLGASKLAINSVGGTLNIITKATDTKKGGSLMQSVTDYGRYKTMLSLSSGVMENGWAVSAVGSRTMGNAYVDATFIDAWSYFLTAAKDFGAHRLVFTAIGAPQTHGQRRGQLTVDRFNDIQNLGYEAHRWNDDWGYLNRGGQESEVLNARVNGYHKPQLAVNDYWQLSERTNLATSFYISTGKGYGSRYDGTSNPRVSETYVDTAGVERSVKTSLNWDYLWDSNANNSQPVTYAADQIAYDVDAQAWIDTLHEFGDPIVVGNDTIVGGRSRSVIENAHNEHFWTGILSTLRHEVNDRVSLMAGVDARYYSGKHFTRVNNLLGGDFYLQSFSSSDGYGVNPDYALMAQPGDKVDYDDIGRVQYAGGFAQAEYKDDRFSLFGAGTISYTTYRRIDPYKYFRYEETGVQEVTQVNEQTGELETTEEFVYGIKSQKASSIGFNLKAGGSVRLGETSHLYLNGGYYSRAPFIRYVFTNYSNVLSNDRLTNEKVAAIEAGYRFRWRGVSFDVNAYHTQWRDKSLMSSPLLRPDGTEYRAFITGLIQTHEGVEIEWRTRPTSWAEIGGMASFGNWRWDNDVNAEITAEEGGEVLETLYIYSAGLKVSDAPQSQVGFLSNFNVTKRLRIGANYVYNWNLYARFQVDTDRTNPDRAGLQPVMLPAYGYLDLRGSYRFEAAGMNWMASLNVQNALNNIYISDGFETFVTDPQTGEKIQGTVENGKLEGYWAYGRTLSATLKMMF
;
A
#
# COMPACT_ATOMS: atom_id res chain seq x y z
N MET A 1 -12.01 -63.74 43.17
CA MET A 1 -11.38 -62.67 42.32
C MET A 1 -12.34 -61.91 41.36
N ARG A 2 -13.38 -62.53 40.76
CA ARG A 2 -14.32 -61.79 39.88
C ARG A 2 -15.46 -61.04 40.67
N GLN A 3 -15.80 -61.37 41.92
CA GLN A 3 -16.77 -60.63 42.68
C GLN A 3 -16.18 -59.43 43.41
N THR A 4 -14.93 -59.46 43.80
CA THR A 4 -14.21 -58.34 44.48
C THR A 4 -13.89 -57.24 43.46
N LEU A 5 -13.64 -57.57 42.19
CA LEU A 5 -13.37 -56.59 41.10
C LEU A 5 -14.65 -55.84 40.72
N ARG A 6 -15.85 -56.45 40.83
CA ARG A 6 -17.13 -55.78 40.54
C ARG A 6 -17.59 -54.83 41.68
N LEU A 7 -17.21 -55.14 42.89
CA LEU A 7 -17.49 -54.26 44.07
C LEU A 7 -16.53 -53.06 44.05
N LEU A 8 -15.24 -53.20 43.63
CA LEU A 8 -14.29 -52.10 43.49
C LEU A 8 -14.60 -51.21 42.29
N LEU A 9 -15.05 -51.76 41.17
CA LEU A 9 -15.51 -50.95 40.00
C LEU A 9 -16.84 -50.22 40.31
N GLY A 10 -17.75 -50.84 41.05
CA GLY A 10 -18.99 -50.19 41.46
C GLY A 10 -18.76 -49.02 42.47
N SER A 11 -17.82 -49.19 43.41
CA SER A 11 -17.44 -48.17 44.34
C SER A 11 -16.67 -47.00 43.68
N ALA A 12 -15.79 -47.29 42.71
CA ALA A 12 -15.11 -46.27 41.92
C ALA A 12 -16.05 -45.46 41.03
N LEU A 13 -17.10 -46.10 40.47
CA LEU A 13 -18.12 -45.42 39.70
C LEU A 13 -19.05 -44.56 40.56
N LEU A 14 -19.33 -44.96 41.79
CA LEU A 14 -20.12 -44.19 42.73
C LEU A 14 -19.32 -42.99 43.29
N ILE A 15 -18.02 -43.14 43.52
CA ILE A 15 -17.14 -42.04 43.95
C ILE A 15 -16.95 -41.05 42.77
N ALA A 16 -16.79 -41.55 41.53
CA ALA A 16 -16.72 -40.67 40.34
C ALA A 16 -18.05 -39.94 40.07
N CYS A 17 -19.20 -40.54 40.36
CA CYS A 17 -20.47 -39.85 40.27
C CYS A 17 -20.73 -38.91 41.45
N ALA A 18 -20.19 -39.16 42.63
CA ALA A 18 -20.29 -38.23 43.77
C ALA A 18 -19.36 -36.97 43.57
N ASP A 19 -18.18 -37.17 42.95
CA ASP A 19 -17.32 -36.03 42.57
C ASP A 19 -17.87 -35.23 41.35
N LEU A 20 -18.68 -35.83 40.49
CA LEU A 20 -19.37 -35.11 39.41
C LEU A 20 -20.59 -34.32 39.90
N CYS A 21 -21.05 -34.55 41.14
CA CYS A 21 -22.15 -33.81 41.74
C CYS A 21 -21.68 -32.60 42.61
N GLN A 22 -20.37 -32.35 42.69
CA GLN A 22 -19.88 -31.14 43.35
C GLN A 22 -19.77 -30.02 42.34
N THR A 23 -20.66 -29.03 42.54
CA THR A 23 -20.73 -27.73 41.94
C THR A 23 -21.20 -27.68 40.48
N LEU A 24 -22.47 -28.01 40.26
CA LEU A 24 -23.26 -27.22 39.30
C LEU A 24 -23.49 -25.84 39.92
N SER A 25 -22.47 -24.99 39.96
CA SER A 25 -22.70 -23.55 40.19
C SER A 25 -23.57 -23.07 39.05
N ALA A 26 -24.75 -22.56 39.33
CA ALA A 26 -25.63 -21.98 38.35
C ALA A 26 -24.85 -20.90 37.61
N GLN A 27 -24.75 -21.04 36.29
CA GLN A 27 -24.16 -20.03 35.41
C GLN A 27 -25.30 -19.23 34.82
N THR A 28 -25.29 -17.91 35.03
CA THR A 28 -26.25 -17.01 34.40
C THR A 28 -25.75 -16.62 33.02
N GLN A 29 -26.57 -16.84 32.02
CA GLN A 29 -26.31 -16.31 30.66
C GLN A 29 -26.81 -14.87 30.62
N ILE A 30 -25.89 -13.94 30.32
CA ILE A 30 -26.18 -12.52 30.11
C ILE A 30 -26.25 -12.29 28.61
N LYS A 31 -27.33 -11.70 28.12
CA LYS A 31 -27.52 -11.40 26.70
C LYS A 31 -28.24 -10.09 26.49
N GLY A 32 -28.04 -9.49 25.31
CA GLY A 32 -28.69 -8.24 24.91
C GLY A 32 -28.29 -7.84 23.49
N THR A 33 -28.71 -6.68 23.07
CA THR A 33 -28.37 -6.12 21.74
C THR A 33 -27.91 -4.68 21.91
N VAL A 34 -26.74 -4.35 21.38
CA VAL A 34 -26.18 -2.99 21.42
C VAL A 34 -26.57 -2.25 20.16
N LEU A 35 -27.20 -1.10 20.30
CA LEU A 35 -27.71 -0.26 19.22
C LEU A 35 -27.16 1.17 19.33
N ASP A 36 -27.04 1.84 18.21
CA ASP A 36 -26.79 3.28 18.15
C ASP A 36 -28.05 4.03 18.62
N ALA A 37 -27.89 4.95 19.54
CA ALA A 37 -29.01 5.68 20.16
C ALA A 37 -29.75 6.61 19.19
N GLU A 38 -29.06 7.08 18.13
CA GLU A 38 -29.64 8.03 17.20
C GLU A 38 -30.20 7.36 15.94
N THR A 39 -29.51 6.32 15.43
CA THR A 39 -29.92 5.62 14.20
C THR A 39 -30.76 4.37 14.49
N GLY A 40 -30.66 3.80 15.68
CA GLY A 40 -31.21 2.48 16.01
C GLY A 40 -30.47 1.32 15.35
N ASP A 41 -29.33 1.60 14.72
CA ASP A 41 -28.53 0.58 14.05
C ASP A 41 -27.83 -0.33 15.06
N ALA A 42 -27.68 -1.59 14.67
CA ALA A 42 -26.88 -2.54 15.46
C ALA A 42 -25.42 -2.10 15.47
N LEU A 43 -24.79 -2.18 16.64
CA LEU A 43 -23.38 -1.86 16.85
C LEU A 43 -22.55 -3.15 16.96
N PRO A 44 -22.00 -3.67 15.84
CA PRO A 44 -21.15 -4.84 15.89
C PRO A 44 -19.77 -4.46 16.40
N GLY A 45 -19.18 -5.32 17.23
CA GLY A 45 -17.84 -5.08 17.77
C GLY A 45 -17.82 -4.27 19.07
N ALA A 46 -18.98 -3.93 19.65
CA ALA A 46 -19.04 -3.35 20.98
C ALA A 46 -18.58 -4.36 22.03
N SER A 47 -17.63 -3.97 22.86
CA SER A 47 -17.14 -4.78 23.98
C SER A 47 -18.09 -4.65 25.16
N VAL A 48 -18.62 -5.77 25.64
CA VAL A 48 -19.59 -5.85 26.73
C VAL A 48 -18.99 -6.72 27.83
N PHE A 49 -18.73 -6.17 29.00
CA PHE A 49 -18.07 -6.90 30.08
C PHE A 49 -18.47 -6.37 31.48
N PHE A 50 -18.30 -7.19 32.49
CA PHE A 50 -18.45 -6.74 33.90
C PHE A 50 -17.20 -5.98 34.34
N GLU A 51 -17.39 -4.87 35.06
CA GLU A 51 -16.30 -3.98 35.47
C GLU A 51 -15.26 -4.68 36.35
N GLU A 52 -15.67 -5.49 37.32
CA GLU A 52 -14.74 -6.13 38.25
C GLU A 52 -14.05 -7.36 37.63
N SER A 53 -14.80 -8.28 37.02
CA SER A 53 -14.25 -9.54 36.54
C SER A 53 -13.69 -9.46 35.11
N ARG A 54 -14.04 -8.41 34.38
CA ARG A 54 -13.73 -8.27 32.95
C ARG A 54 -14.27 -9.43 32.09
N MET A 55 -15.13 -10.27 32.66
CA MET A 55 -15.83 -11.31 31.91
C MET A 55 -16.87 -10.68 30.98
N GLY A 56 -16.87 -11.05 29.69
CA GLY A 56 -17.77 -10.40 28.76
C GLY A 56 -17.79 -11.05 27.39
N ALA A 57 -18.38 -10.34 26.44
CA ALA A 57 -18.46 -10.69 25.04
C ALA A 57 -18.35 -9.44 24.19
N VAL A 58 -18.10 -9.66 22.89
CA VAL A 58 -18.22 -8.61 21.89
C VAL A 58 -19.52 -8.83 21.13
N SER A 59 -20.23 -7.74 20.81
CA SER A 59 -21.47 -7.81 20.06
C SER A 59 -21.23 -8.38 18.65
N ASP A 60 -22.14 -9.24 18.22
CA ASP A 60 -22.14 -9.80 16.87
C ASP A 60 -22.60 -8.76 15.82
N TYR A 61 -22.74 -9.19 14.60
CA TYR A 61 -23.12 -8.34 13.49
C TYR A 61 -24.54 -7.74 13.57
N GLU A 62 -25.40 -8.34 14.35
CA GLU A 62 -26.72 -7.82 14.68
C GLU A 62 -26.70 -7.03 16.01
N GLY A 63 -25.50 -6.67 16.49
CA GLY A 63 -25.32 -5.99 17.76
C GLY A 63 -25.58 -6.86 19.00
N ARG A 64 -25.88 -8.16 18.82
CA ARG A 64 -26.24 -9.05 19.93
C ARG A 64 -24.98 -9.55 20.63
N PHE A 65 -25.05 -9.64 21.92
CA PHE A 65 -24.01 -10.27 22.74
C PHE A 65 -24.61 -11.33 23.66
N ALA A 66 -23.82 -12.34 24.00
CA ALA A 66 -24.15 -13.33 25.00
C ALA A 66 -22.86 -13.87 25.62
N PHE A 67 -22.83 -13.93 26.95
CA PHE A 67 -21.76 -14.58 27.72
C PHE A 67 -22.34 -15.19 29.00
N THR A 68 -21.59 -16.09 29.63
CA THR A 68 -22.01 -16.73 30.87
C THR A 68 -21.12 -16.29 32.02
N SER A 69 -21.71 -16.00 33.17
CA SER A 69 -20.99 -15.66 34.39
C SER A 69 -21.43 -16.54 35.55
N ARG A 70 -20.52 -16.73 36.49
CA ARG A 70 -20.79 -17.35 37.80
C ARG A 70 -20.96 -16.35 38.90
N GLU A 71 -20.86 -15.09 38.62
CA GLU A 71 -21.06 -14.01 39.58
C GLU A 71 -22.51 -13.95 40.06
N THR A 72 -22.70 -13.52 41.26
CA THR A 72 -24.02 -13.32 41.90
C THR A 72 -24.00 -12.01 42.66
N GLY A 73 -25.15 -11.36 42.73
CA GLY A 73 -25.28 -10.07 43.40
C GLY A 73 -25.26 -8.89 42.41
N ALA A 74 -24.98 -7.70 42.94
CA ALA A 74 -24.92 -6.49 42.12
C ALA A 74 -23.60 -6.44 41.36
N VAL A 75 -23.67 -6.26 40.02
CA VAL A 75 -22.54 -6.14 39.12
C VAL A 75 -22.75 -4.94 38.21
N GLU A 76 -21.70 -4.30 37.76
CA GLU A 76 -21.78 -3.24 36.77
C GLU A 76 -21.34 -3.76 35.42
N LEU A 77 -22.25 -3.69 34.42
CA LEU A 77 -21.97 -4.02 33.04
C LEU A 77 -21.45 -2.77 32.35
N ILE A 78 -20.30 -2.92 31.69
CA ILE A 78 -19.69 -1.88 30.84
C ILE A 78 -19.83 -2.28 29.39
N ILE A 79 -20.32 -1.35 28.57
CA ILE A 79 -20.38 -1.49 27.13
C ILE A 79 -19.55 -0.36 26.53
N SER A 80 -18.51 -0.73 25.80
CA SER A 80 -17.61 0.22 25.16
C SER A 80 -17.48 -0.08 23.67
N MET A 81 -17.48 0.96 22.87
CA MET A 81 -17.25 0.88 21.43
C MET A 81 -16.57 2.16 20.97
N ILE A 82 -15.71 2.03 19.94
CA ILE A 82 -15.05 3.17 19.32
C ILE A 82 -16.09 4.15 18.78
N GLY A 83 -15.99 5.41 19.18
CA GLY A 83 -16.91 6.45 18.75
C GLY A 83 -18.20 6.55 19.57
N TYR A 84 -18.30 5.85 20.68
CA TYR A 84 -19.47 5.87 21.56
C TYR A 84 -19.08 6.12 23.03
N GLU A 85 -19.99 6.75 23.77
CA GLU A 85 -19.86 6.87 25.23
C GLU A 85 -19.89 5.49 25.85
N THR A 86 -18.99 5.25 26.80
CA THR A 86 -19.04 4.01 27.55
C THR A 86 -20.35 3.96 28.35
N HIS A 87 -21.21 3.02 27.97
CA HIS A 87 -22.46 2.80 28.65
C HIS A 87 -22.19 1.92 29.90
N ARG A 88 -22.67 2.38 31.05
CA ARG A 88 -22.59 1.68 32.33
C ARG A 88 -23.99 1.32 32.82
N GLN A 89 -24.20 0.06 33.11
CA GLN A 89 -25.49 -0.44 33.54
C GLN A 89 -25.36 -1.34 34.76
N ALA A 90 -25.95 -0.93 35.89
CA ALA A 90 -26.04 -1.79 37.07
C ALA A 90 -26.98 -2.96 36.80
N CYS A 91 -26.53 -4.16 37.06
CA CYS A 91 -27.28 -5.42 36.92
C CYS A 91 -27.25 -6.20 38.26
N THR A 92 -28.29 -6.96 38.52
CA THR A 92 -28.32 -7.86 39.66
C THR A 92 -28.43 -9.30 39.16
N LEU A 93 -27.42 -10.11 39.43
CA LEU A 93 -27.40 -11.52 39.08
C LEU A 93 -27.96 -12.35 40.23
N ALA A 94 -29.19 -12.86 40.06
CA ALA A 94 -29.78 -13.73 41.05
C ALA A 94 -29.13 -15.12 41.00
N ALA A 95 -28.90 -15.72 42.17
CA ALA A 95 -28.21 -17.02 42.28
C ALA A 95 -28.94 -18.17 41.58
N ASP A 96 -30.22 -18.00 41.31
CA ASP A 96 -31.11 -18.96 40.64
C ASP A 96 -31.50 -18.57 39.19
N ALA A 97 -30.98 -17.47 38.68
CA ALA A 97 -31.29 -17.01 37.34
C ALA A 97 -30.38 -17.70 36.26
N TRP A 98 -31.00 -18.38 35.31
CA TRP A 98 -30.30 -19.03 34.19
C TRP A 98 -30.02 -18.09 33.05
N VAL A 99 -30.81 -17.02 32.88
CA VAL A 99 -30.69 -16.05 31.79
C VAL A 99 -31.06 -14.66 32.31
N LEU A 100 -30.18 -13.68 32.06
CA LEU A 100 -30.47 -12.27 32.21
C LEU A 100 -30.50 -11.67 30.80
N ASP A 101 -31.69 -11.33 30.31
CA ASP A 101 -31.87 -10.66 29.01
C ASP A 101 -32.00 -9.14 29.26
N LEU A 102 -31.01 -8.39 28.81
CA LEU A 102 -30.96 -6.93 28.97
C LEU A 102 -31.73 -6.17 27.86
N GLY A 103 -32.19 -6.89 26.86
CA GLY A 103 -32.87 -6.29 25.69
C GLY A 103 -31.97 -5.38 24.88
N PRO A 104 -32.54 -4.40 24.19
CA PRO A 104 -31.78 -3.41 23.43
C PRO A 104 -31.15 -2.36 24.35
N ILE A 105 -29.85 -2.18 24.24
CA ILE A 105 -29.06 -1.18 24.95
C ILE A 105 -28.57 -0.17 23.93
N THR A 106 -28.91 1.09 24.10
CA THR A 106 -28.50 2.14 23.17
C THR A 106 -27.25 2.84 23.68
N MET A 107 -26.27 3.03 22.79
CA MET A 107 -25.05 3.78 23.07
C MET A 107 -25.12 5.15 22.38
N GLN A 108 -24.83 6.19 23.15
CA GLN A 108 -24.68 7.54 22.61
C GLN A 108 -23.34 7.65 21.88
N SER A 109 -23.36 8.25 20.69
CA SER A 109 -22.12 8.61 20.00
C SER A 109 -21.30 9.59 20.84
N SER A 110 -20.06 9.31 21.08
CA SER A 110 -19.21 10.15 21.95
C SER A 110 -17.76 10.26 21.48
N THR A 111 -17.16 11.39 21.88
CA THR A 111 -15.74 11.68 21.78
C THR A 111 -14.88 11.01 22.85
N ILE A 112 -15.49 10.41 23.88
CA ILE A 112 -14.80 10.01 25.10
C ILE A 112 -14.99 8.52 25.39
N GLY A 113 -14.22 7.70 24.69
CA GLY A 113 -14.08 6.29 25.03
C GLY A 113 -12.60 5.89 25.01
N LEU A 114 -12.06 5.40 26.11
CA LEU A 114 -10.72 4.81 26.20
C LEU A 114 -10.67 3.44 25.53
N SER A 115 -11.02 3.37 24.24
CA SER A 115 -10.65 2.21 23.44
C SER A 115 -9.29 2.46 22.81
N GLU A 116 -8.52 1.41 22.58
CA GLU A 116 -7.20 1.46 21.89
C GLU A 116 -7.23 2.36 20.66
N ALA A 117 -8.33 2.37 19.93
CA ALA A 117 -8.47 3.13 18.70
C ALA A 117 -8.70 4.64 18.90
N ASN A 118 -9.31 5.08 19.98
CA ASN A 118 -9.52 6.52 20.25
C ASN A 118 -8.25 7.21 20.74
N VAL A 119 -7.34 6.46 21.32
CA VAL A 119 -6.05 6.98 21.78
C VAL A 119 -5.02 6.96 20.66
N ILE A 120 -5.17 6.06 19.67
CA ILE A 120 -4.39 6.10 18.44
C ILE A 120 -4.85 7.32 17.63
N ALA A 121 -4.02 8.32 17.59
CA ALA A 121 -4.25 9.72 17.27
C ALA A 121 -4.87 10.06 15.90
N SER A 122 -5.44 9.13 15.15
CA SER A 122 -5.84 9.35 13.75
C SER A 122 -7.27 8.95 13.39
N VAL A 123 -8.08 8.51 14.34
CA VAL A 123 -9.46 8.13 14.05
C VAL A 123 -10.35 9.37 14.06
N ALA A 124 -10.99 9.67 12.93
CA ALA A 124 -12.02 10.69 12.86
C ALA A 124 -13.34 10.10 13.36
N ILE A 125 -14.04 10.86 14.20
CA ILE A 125 -15.38 10.49 14.65
C ILE A 125 -16.37 11.05 13.66
N ASP A 126 -17.17 10.18 13.03
CA ASP A 126 -18.01 10.50 11.88
C ASP A 126 -18.97 11.60 12.25
N ARG A 127 -19.40 12.04 13.18
CA ARG A 127 -20.37 13.15 13.42
C ARG A 127 -19.77 14.40 14.01
N GLU A 128 -18.56 14.31 14.49
CA GLU A 128 -17.94 15.33 15.31
C GLU A 128 -16.77 15.99 14.62
N THR A 129 -16.02 15.20 13.87
CA THR A 129 -14.87 15.73 13.15
C THR A 129 -15.32 16.38 11.85
N PRO A 130 -15.03 17.66 11.61
CA PRO A 130 -15.49 18.39 10.43
C PRO A 130 -14.65 18.04 9.19
N VAL A 131 -14.65 16.79 8.79
CA VAL A 131 -13.92 16.25 7.62
C VAL A 131 -14.76 15.21 6.88
N ALA A 132 -14.50 15.04 5.59
CA ALA A 132 -15.09 13.96 4.81
C ALA A 132 -14.49 12.62 5.22
N VAL A 133 -15.28 11.74 5.81
CA VAL A 133 -14.83 10.42 6.28
C VAL A 133 -15.80 9.33 5.85
N SER A 134 -15.25 8.19 5.44
CA SER A 134 -16.01 6.96 5.20
C SER A 134 -15.37 5.81 5.98
N THR A 135 -16.19 5.00 6.60
CA THR A 135 -15.75 3.89 7.44
C THR A 135 -16.30 2.56 6.93
N LEU A 136 -15.44 1.57 6.76
CA LEU A 136 -15.79 0.19 6.43
C LEU A 136 -15.52 -0.70 7.64
N ASP A 137 -16.53 -1.43 8.07
CA ASP A 137 -16.44 -2.39 9.17
C ASP A 137 -15.85 -3.75 8.73
N ALA A 138 -15.42 -4.57 9.69
CA ALA A 138 -14.84 -5.89 9.46
C ALA A 138 -15.72 -6.82 8.64
N LYS A 139 -17.05 -6.75 8.82
CA LYS A 139 -18.01 -7.60 8.11
C LYS A 139 -18.04 -7.23 6.63
N THR A 140 -18.21 -5.96 6.33
CA THR A 140 -18.21 -5.42 4.96
C THR A 140 -16.91 -5.75 4.25
N ILE A 141 -15.76 -5.58 4.92
CA ILE A 141 -14.45 -5.92 4.38
C ILE A 141 -14.37 -7.42 4.07
N GLN A 142 -14.69 -8.29 5.02
CA GLN A 142 -14.62 -9.75 4.82
C GLN A 142 -15.56 -10.27 3.73
N GLU A 143 -16.77 -9.69 3.64
CA GLU A 143 -17.75 -10.06 2.61
C GLU A 143 -17.34 -9.60 1.20
N GLN A 144 -16.66 -8.46 1.09
CA GLN A 144 -16.24 -7.88 -0.19
C GLN A 144 -14.86 -8.35 -0.64
N LEU A 145 -14.02 -8.84 0.27
CA LEU A 145 -12.62 -9.15 -0.02
C LEU A 145 -12.50 -10.21 -1.13
N GLY A 146 -13.15 -11.39 -0.97
CA GLY A 146 -13.05 -12.46 -1.97
C GLY A 146 -11.60 -12.72 -2.39
N ASP A 147 -11.29 -12.46 -3.66
CA ASP A 147 -9.93 -12.47 -4.23
C ASP A 147 -9.34 -11.07 -4.50
N LYS A 148 -10.01 -10.01 -4.02
CA LYS A 148 -9.52 -8.63 -4.09
C LYS A 148 -8.35 -8.39 -3.15
N GLU A 149 -7.54 -7.41 -3.51
CA GLU A 149 -6.64 -6.75 -2.57
C GLU A 149 -7.44 -5.88 -1.60
N LEU A 150 -6.90 -5.69 -0.39
CA LEU A 150 -7.61 -4.97 0.68
C LEU A 150 -8.12 -3.58 0.25
N VAL A 151 -7.30 -2.82 -0.46
CA VAL A 151 -7.63 -1.45 -0.89
C VAL A 151 -8.73 -1.40 -1.95
N GLU A 152 -8.91 -2.45 -2.75
CA GLU A 152 -9.97 -2.50 -3.76
C GLU A 152 -11.38 -2.54 -3.15
N THR A 153 -11.49 -2.95 -1.88
CA THR A 153 -12.77 -2.89 -1.14
C THR A 153 -13.24 -1.46 -0.91
N LEU A 154 -12.34 -0.47 -1.07
CA LEU A 154 -12.62 0.96 -0.93
C LEU A 154 -13.21 1.62 -2.20
N ASN A 155 -13.26 0.93 -3.34
CA ASN A 155 -13.75 1.49 -4.60
C ASN A 155 -15.24 1.93 -4.58
N ILE A 156 -15.97 1.56 -3.54
CA ILE A 156 -17.33 2.06 -3.29
C ILE A 156 -17.35 3.34 -2.44
N THR A 157 -16.20 3.91 -2.13
CA THR A 157 -16.04 5.16 -1.40
C THR A 157 -15.86 6.31 -2.40
N PRO A 158 -16.58 7.45 -2.27
CA PRO A 158 -16.44 8.56 -3.22
C PRO A 158 -15.00 9.06 -3.34
N GLY A 159 -14.54 9.34 -4.55
CA GLY A 159 -13.21 9.88 -4.81
C GLY A 159 -12.06 8.93 -4.53
N VAL A 160 -12.32 7.65 -4.25
CA VAL A 160 -11.30 6.61 -4.07
C VAL A 160 -11.25 5.73 -5.31
N TYR A 161 -10.04 5.48 -5.79
CA TYR A 161 -9.77 4.60 -6.91
C TYR A 161 -8.60 3.69 -6.60
N ALA A 162 -8.88 2.39 -6.54
CA ALA A 162 -7.86 1.36 -6.33
C ALA A 162 -7.86 0.38 -7.50
N THR A 163 -6.67 0.06 -8.02
CA THR A 163 -6.47 -0.86 -9.14
C THR A 163 -5.36 -1.85 -8.83
N LYS A 164 -5.32 -2.95 -9.58
CA LYS A 164 -4.24 -3.95 -9.51
C LYS A 164 -2.98 -3.56 -10.32
N SER A 165 -2.97 -2.37 -10.94
CA SER A 165 -1.88 -1.92 -11.84
C SER A 165 -1.51 -3.01 -12.86
N GLY A 166 -0.28 -3.51 -12.86
CA GLY A 166 0.17 -4.58 -13.74
C GLY A 166 -0.55 -5.93 -13.58
N GLY A 167 -1.43 -6.05 -12.59
CA GLY A 167 -2.29 -7.20 -12.41
C GLY A 167 -1.69 -8.35 -11.63
N GLY A 168 -0.61 -8.11 -10.88
CA GLY A 168 -0.02 -9.07 -9.97
C GLY A 168 -0.66 -9.05 -8.57
N PHE A 169 -0.33 -10.04 -7.78
CA PHE A 169 -0.64 -10.10 -6.36
C PHE A 169 0.18 -9.04 -5.61
N GLY A 170 -0.50 -8.18 -4.82
CA GLY A 170 0.16 -7.15 -4.03
C GLY A 170 0.64 -5.92 -4.82
N ASP A 171 0.33 -5.82 -6.11
CA ASP A 171 0.68 -4.69 -6.96
C ASP A 171 -0.37 -3.57 -6.96
N SER A 172 -1.39 -3.69 -6.12
CA SER A 172 -2.46 -2.70 -6.03
C SER A 172 -1.93 -1.33 -5.64
N ARG A 173 -2.62 -0.32 -6.13
CA ARG A 173 -2.41 1.07 -5.76
C ARG A 173 -3.73 1.72 -5.41
N ILE A 174 -3.67 2.78 -4.64
CA ILE A 174 -4.84 3.58 -4.26
C ILE A 174 -4.60 5.05 -4.56
N ASN A 175 -5.61 5.69 -5.10
CA ASN A 175 -5.67 7.12 -5.31
C ASN A 175 -6.87 7.69 -4.54
N ILE A 176 -6.73 8.86 -3.95
CA ILE A 176 -7.82 9.59 -3.30
C ILE A 176 -7.89 10.99 -3.91
N ARG A 177 -9.02 11.34 -4.53
CA ARG A 177 -9.23 12.64 -5.23
C ARG A 177 -8.15 12.94 -6.28
N GLY A 178 -7.67 11.90 -6.99
CA GLY A 178 -6.59 12.02 -7.98
C GLY A 178 -5.18 12.15 -7.41
N PHE A 179 -5.03 12.16 -6.09
CA PHE A 179 -3.71 12.06 -5.47
C PHE A 179 -3.29 10.59 -5.34
N ASP A 180 -2.14 10.26 -5.87
CA ASP A 180 -1.59 8.90 -5.78
C ASP A 180 -1.21 8.52 -4.33
N GLN A 181 -1.00 7.23 -4.07
CA GLN A 181 -0.76 6.72 -2.71
C GLN A 181 0.49 7.29 -2.01
N ARG A 182 1.45 7.89 -2.73
CA ARG A 182 2.60 8.60 -2.12
C ARG A 182 2.14 9.84 -1.34
N ASN A 183 0.98 10.35 -1.72
CA ASN A 183 0.37 11.56 -1.19
C ASN A 183 -0.82 11.27 -0.26
N VAL A 184 -1.06 10.01 0.03
CA VAL A 184 -2.07 9.49 0.97
C VAL A 184 -1.34 8.86 2.15
N ALA A 185 -1.59 9.33 3.37
CA ALA A 185 -1.04 8.68 4.55
C ALA A 185 -1.76 7.36 4.80
N VAL A 186 -1.02 6.26 4.77
CA VAL A 186 -1.53 4.94 5.12
C VAL A 186 -1.01 4.56 6.50
N LEU A 187 -1.94 4.27 7.41
CA LEU A 187 -1.65 3.96 8.80
C LEU A 187 -2.18 2.56 9.14
N ILE A 188 -1.38 1.80 9.87
CA ILE A 188 -1.82 0.55 10.50
C ILE A 188 -1.72 0.75 12.02
N ASN A 189 -2.85 0.73 12.70
CA ASN A 189 -2.95 1.05 14.14
C ASN A 189 -2.27 2.38 14.52
N GLY A 190 -2.41 3.40 13.65
CA GLY A 190 -1.81 4.72 13.84
C GLY A 190 -0.33 4.83 13.43
N ILE A 191 0.34 3.74 13.08
CA ILE A 191 1.73 3.75 12.63
C ILE A 191 1.75 3.94 11.11
N PRO A 192 2.45 4.96 10.58
CA PRO A 192 2.59 5.18 9.15
C PRO A 192 3.40 4.05 8.48
N VAL A 193 2.95 3.61 7.31
CA VAL A 193 3.59 2.53 6.55
C VAL A 193 4.06 2.96 5.15
N ASN A 194 3.84 4.22 4.78
CA ASN A 194 4.42 4.77 3.55
C ASN A 194 5.94 4.79 3.65
N ASP A 195 6.61 4.34 2.61
CA ASP A 195 8.06 4.35 2.50
C ASP A 195 8.62 5.78 2.64
N MET A 196 9.70 5.95 3.42
CA MET A 196 10.23 7.29 3.69
C MET A 196 11.09 7.85 2.56
N GLU A 197 11.52 7.04 1.60
CA GLU A 197 12.30 7.50 0.45
C GLU A 197 11.42 8.02 -0.67
N ASN A 198 10.29 7.36 -0.92
CA ASN A 198 9.47 7.61 -2.09
C ASN A 198 7.97 7.75 -1.82
N GLY A 199 7.52 7.53 -0.57
CA GLY A 199 6.12 7.63 -0.16
C GLY A 199 5.23 6.45 -0.57
N TRP A 200 5.76 5.45 -1.29
CA TRP A 200 4.96 4.35 -1.81
C TRP A 200 4.54 3.37 -0.71
N VAL A 201 3.41 2.69 -0.93
CA VAL A 201 2.98 1.55 -0.12
C VAL A 201 2.96 0.31 -1.00
N TYR A 202 3.77 -0.68 -0.65
CA TYR A 202 3.84 -1.96 -1.33
C TYR A 202 2.88 -2.93 -0.64
N TRP A 203 1.71 -3.14 -1.22
CA TRP A 203 0.63 -3.91 -0.58
C TRP A 203 0.95 -5.39 -0.39
N SER A 204 1.86 -5.95 -1.19
CA SER A 204 2.40 -7.30 -0.99
C SER A 204 3.06 -7.49 0.39
N ASN A 205 3.65 -6.44 0.96
CA ASN A 205 4.22 -6.47 2.31
C ASN A 205 3.18 -6.65 3.42
N TRP A 206 1.92 -6.40 3.09
CA TRP A 206 0.77 -6.44 3.98
C TRP A 206 -0.27 -7.47 3.53
N ALA A 207 0.15 -8.45 2.73
CA ALA A 207 -0.70 -9.56 2.31
C ALA A 207 -1.30 -10.26 3.55
N GLY A 208 -2.60 -10.54 3.53
CA GLY A 208 -3.28 -11.09 4.70
C GLY A 208 -3.68 -10.07 5.77
N LEU A 209 -3.32 -8.79 5.65
CA LEU A 209 -3.80 -7.74 6.57
C LEU A 209 -5.34 -7.73 6.64
N GLY A 210 -6.03 -7.99 5.51
CA GLY A 210 -7.49 -8.11 5.45
C GLY A 210 -8.08 -9.16 6.39
N ASP A 211 -7.32 -10.19 6.80
CA ASP A 211 -7.75 -11.21 7.75
C ASP A 211 -7.77 -10.69 9.19
N ALA A 212 -6.89 -9.73 9.48
CA ALA A 212 -6.71 -9.12 10.79
C ALA A 212 -7.44 -7.77 10.96
N VAL A 213 -7.92 -7.16 9.88
CA VAL A 213 -8.59 -5.85 9.93
C VAL A 213 -9.92 -5.95 10.66
N ASN A 214 -10.16 -4.96 11.52
CA ASN A 214 -11.44 -4.68 12.16
C ASN A 214 -12.20 -3.54 11.48
N THR A 215 -11.49 -2.48 11.13
CA THR A 215 -12.09 -1.28 10.55
C THR A 215 -11.09 -0.61 9.61
N MET A 216 -11.56 -0.13 8.47
CA MET A 216 -10.82 0.82 7.62
C MET A 216 -11.56 2.14 7.59
N GLN A 217 -10.82 3.23 7.80
CA GLN A 217 -11.35 4.57 7.74
C GLN A 217 -10.58 5.39 6.70
N VAL A 218 -11.31 5.92 5.72
CA VAL A 218 -10.80 6.84 4.71
C VAL A 218 -11.20 8.25 5.07
N GLN A 219 -10.23 9.07 5.40
CA GLN A 219 -10.40 10.50 5.57
C GLN A 219 -9.90 11.18 4.30
N ARG A 220 -10.77 11.84 3.57
CA ARG A 220 -10.45 12.47 2.28
C ARG A 220 -9.99 13.91 2.51
N GLY A 221 -9.03 14.36 1.68
CA GLY A 221 -8.49 15.71 1.73
C GLY A 221 -7.61 16.00 2.95
N LEU A 222 -7.74 17.16 3.53
CA LEU A 222 -6.87 17.64 4.61
C LEU A 222 -6.88 16.76 5.87
N GLY A 223 -7.86 15.89 5.98
CA GLY A 223 -8.02 14.94 7.09
C GLY A 223 -7.95 15.59 8.47
N ALA A 224 -8.61 14.97 9.44
CA ALA A 224 -8.39 15.30 10.84
C ALA A 224 -7.13 14.61 11.41
N SER A 225 -6.20 14.19 10.53
CA SER A 225 -4.98 13.53 11.01
C SER A 225 -4.31 14.42 12.04
N LYS A 226 -4.34 13.93 13.27
CA LYS A 226 -3.76 14.58 14.44
C LYS A 226 -2.24 14.38 14.49
N LEU A 227 -1.68 13.68 13.48
CA LEU A 227 -0.27 13.36 13.40
C LEU A 227 0.48 14.38 12.54
N ALA A 228 1.77 14.51 12.79
CA ALA A 228 2.69 15.30 11.99
C ALA A 228 2.99 14.65 10.62
N ILE A 229 1.97 14.02 10.00
CA ILE A 229 2.11 13.35 8.71
C ILE A 229 1.60 14.28 7.61
N ASN A 230 2.43 14.44 6.61
CA ASN A 230 2.17 15.31 5.47
C ASN A 230 1.35 14.56 4.41
N SER A 231 0.04 14.47 4.60
CA SER A 231 -0.88 13.89 3.64
C SER A 231 -1.64 14.96 2.88
N VAL A 232 -1.61 14.90 1.56
CA VAL A 232 -2.29 15.84 0.67
C VAL A 232 -3.67 15.31 0.24
N GLY A 233 -3.71 14.06 -0.19
CA GLY A 233 -4.92 13.41 -0.71
C GLY A 233 -5.88 12.92 0.37
N GLY A 234 -5.35 12.61 1.55
CA GLY A 234 -6.14 12.05 2.65
C GLY A 234 -5.39 11.02 3.48
N THR A 235 -6.11 10.39 4.37
CA THR A 235 -5.55 9.37 5.27
C THR A 235 -6.37 8.08 5.16
N LEU A 236 -5.71 6.96 4.95
CA LEU A 236 -6.27 5.63 5.11
C LEU A 236 -5.79 5.05 6.44
N ASN A 237 -6.67 4.90 7.40
CA ASN A 237 -6.37 4.32 8.68
C ASN A 237 -6.95 2.89 8.76
N ILE A 238 -6.07 1.92 8.93
CA ILE A 238 -6.41 0.50 9.03
C ILE A 238 -6.25 0.09 10.49
N ILE A 239 -7.36 -0.26 11.12
CA ILE A 239 -7.40 -0.68 12.51
C ILE A 239 -7.55 -2.19 12.52
N THR A 240 -6.63 -2.89 13.15
CA THR A 240 -6.67 -4.34 13.27
C THR A 240 -7.57 -4.77 14.44
N LYS A 241 -7.88 -6.06 14.49
CA LYS A 241 -8.69 -6.65 15.57
C LYS A 241 -8.04 -6.38 16.92
N ALA A 242 -8.82 -5.79 17.82
CA ALA A 242 -8.41 -5.57 19.18
C ALA A 242 -8.24 -6.91 19.93
N THR A 243 -7.49 -6.87 21.02
CA THR A 243 -7.30 -8.00 21.92
C THR A 243 -8.58 -8.38 22.67
N ASP A 244 -9.59 -7.51 22.69
CA ASP A 244 -10.86 -7.69 23.41
C ASP A 244 -11.86 -8.57 22.64
N THR A 245 -11.42 -9.28 21.60
CA THR A 245 -12.27 -10.22 20.86
C THR A 245 -12.69 -11.39 21.74
N LYS A 246 -13.90 -11.93 21.50
CA LYS A 246 -14.40 -13.12 22.20
C LYS A 246 -13.41 -14.29 22.08
N LYS A 247 -13.26 -15.05 23.17
CA LYS A 247 -12.55 -16.33 23.16
C LYS A 247 -13.13 -17.25 22.10
N GLY A 248 -12.25 -17.81 21.25
CA GLY A 248 -12.65 -18.72 20.20
C GLY A 248 -11.68 -18.68 19.01
N GLY A 249 -12.07 -19.27 17.91
CA GLY A 249 -11.25 -19.34 16.74
C GLY A 249 -12.05 -19.50 15.45
N SER A 250 -11.38 -19.41 14.33
CA SER A 250 -11.94 -19.76 13.03
C SER A 250 -10.88 -20.35 12.11
N LEU A 251 -11.29 -21.33 11.34
CA LEU A 251 -10.53 -21.91 10.22
C LEU A 251 -11.25 -21.56 8.93
N MET A 252 -10.53 -21.04 7.95
CA MET A 252 -11.09 -20.64 6.66
C MET A 252 -10.29 -21.27 5.52
N GLN A 253 -10.99 -21.78 4.53
CA GLN A 253 -10.44 -22.22 3.26
C GLN A 253 -11.13 -21.46 2.14
N SER A 254 -10.36 -20.88 1.22
CA SER A 254 -10.85 -20.19 0.03
C SER A 254 -10.17 -20.72 -1.21
N VAL A 255 -10.90 -20.73 -2.32
CA VAL A 255 -10.41 -21.14 -3.64
C VAL A 255 -10.96 -20.20 -4.71
N THR A 256 -10.16 -19.93 -5.74
CA THR A 256 -10.59 -19.19 -6.93
C THR A 256 -10.68 -20.11 -8.15
N ASP A 257 -11.43 -19.69 -9.15
CA ASP A 257 -11.60 -20.41 -10.43
C ASP A 257 -10.30 -20.54 -11.24
N TYR A 258 -9.33 -19.69 -10.99
CA TYR A 258 -7.99 -19.74 -11.63
C TYR A 258 -6.93 -20.49 -10.80
N GLY A 259 -7.31 -21.17 -9.72
CA GLY A 259 -6.44 -22.10 -8.99
C GLY A 259 -5.61 -21.46 -7.88
N ARG A 260 -6.05 -20.34 -7.29
CA ARG A 260 -5.49 -19.81 -6.05
C ARG A 260 -6.20 -20.40 -4.83
N TYR A 261 -5.44 -20.80 -3.83
CA TYR A 261 -5.92 -21.37 -2.57
C TYR A 261 -5.46 -20.49 -1.41
N LYS A 262 -6.35 -20.26 -0.44
CA LYS A 262 -6.01 -19.59 0.81
C LYS A 262 -6.53 -20.36 2.00
N THR A 263 -5.66 -20.65 2.95
CA THR A 263 -5.99 -21.22 4.26
C THR A 263 -5.68 -20.21 5.34
N MET A 264 -6.59 -19.97 6.27
CA MET A 264 -6.40 -19.04 7.38
C MET A 264 -6.86 -19.67 8.69
N LEU A 265 -6.08 -19.49 9.74
CA LEU A 265 -6.41 -19.81 11.13
C LEU A 265 -6.39 -18.50 11.94
N SER A 266 -7.46 -18.25 12.69
CA SER A 266 -7.55 -17.13 13.63
C SER A 266 -7.93 -17.67 15.00
N LEU A 267 -7.21 -17.27 16.03
CA LEU A 267 -7.40 -17.68 17.42
C LEU A 267 -7.42 -16.45 18.34
N SER A 268 -8.28 -16.47 19.36
CA SER A 268 -8.32 -15.45 20.41
C SER A 268 -8.56 -16.09 21.75
N SER A 269 -7.80 -15.68 22.77
CA SER A 269 -8.02 -16.09 24.15
C SER A 269 -9.22 -15.40 24.79
N GLY A 270 -9.68 -14.29 24.22
CA GLY A 270 -10.47 -13.31 24.94
C GLY A 270 -9.64 -12.66 26.06
N VAL A 271 -10.26 -11.80 26.83
CA VAL A 271 -9.63 -11.26 28.06
C VAL A 271 -9.64 -12.33 29.12
N MET A 272 -8.46 -12.72 29.61
CA MET A 272 -8.28 -13.71 30.68
C MET A 272 -8.40 -13.06 32.06
N GLU A 273 -8.71 -13.85 33.08
CA GLU A 273 -8.87 -13.40 34.48
C GLU A 273 -7.66 -12.62 35.04
N ASN A 274 -6.46 -12.93 34.51
CA ASN A 274 -5.22 -12.25 34.89
C ASN A 274 -4.98 -10.97 34.08
N GLY A 275 -5.94 -10.49 33.28
CA GLY A 275 -5.85 -9.27 32.47
C GLY A 275 -5.02 -9.37 31.19
N TRP A 276 -4.60 -10.56 30.78
CA TRP A 276 -4.00 -10.79 29.48
C TRP A 276 -5.07 -11.05 28.42
N ALA A 277 -4.81 -10.59 27.22
CA ALA A 277 -5.56 -10.99 26.03
C ALA A 277 -4.58 -11.25 24.88
N VAL A 278 -4.74 -12.36 24.17
CA VAL A 278 -3.85 -12.76 23.08
C VAL A 278 -4.69 -13.14 21.87
N SER A 279 -4.31 -12.63 20.71
CA SER A 279 -4.90 -13.02 19.43
C SER A 279 -3.81 -13.34 18.40
N ALA A 280 -4.07 -14.35 17.60
CA ALA A 280 -3.18 -14.78 16.53
C ALA A 280 -3.99 -15.04 15.25
N VAL A 281 -3.52 -14.54 14.13
CA VAL A 281 -4.03 -14.85 12.80
C VAL A 281 -2.85 -15.28 11.94
N GLY A 282 -2.98 -16.43 11.28
CA GLY A 282 -2.00 -16.90 10.33
C GLY A 282 -2.70 -17.35 9.05
N SER A 283 -2.15 -17.04 7.90
CA SER A 283 -2.68 -17.53 6.63
C SER A 283 -1.59 -17.87 5.64
N ARG A 284 -1.92 -18.76 4.70
CA ARG A 284 -1.13 -19.04 3.52
C ARG A 284 -2.01 -18.91 2.28
N THR A 285 -1.52 -18.15 1.30
CA THR A 285 -2.11 -18.03 -0.03
C THR A 285 -1.13 -18.62 -1.04
N MET A 286 -1.57 -19.57 -1.86
CA MET A 286 -0.69 -20.27 -2.80
C MET A 286 -1.44 -20.67 -4.07
N GLY A 287 -0.69 -20.92 -5.13
CA GLY A 287 -1.20 -21.41 -6.41
C GLY A 287 -1.02 -20.40 -7.54
N ASN A 288 -1.83 -20.50 -8.56
CA ASN A 288 -1.75 -19.60 -9.70
C ASN A 288 -2.32 -18.21 -9.36
N ALA A 289 -1.73 -17.17 -9.94
CA ALA A 289 -2.38 -15.86 -10.02
C ALA A 289 -3.25 -15.78 -11.30
N TYR A 290 -3.98 -14.68 -11.46
CA TYR A 290 -4.88 -14.50 -12.60
C TYR A 290 -4.14 -14.33 -13.93
N VAL A 291 -3.02 -13.63 -13.92
CA VAL A 291 -2.18 -13.35 -15.07
C VAL A 291 -1.35 -14.58 -15.45
N ASP A 292 -1.20 -14.85 -16.72
CA ASP A 292 -0.50 -16.03 -17.23
C ASP A 292 0.95 -16.10 -16.74
N ALA A 293 1.41 -17.32 -16.42
CA ALA A 293 2.73 -17.63 -15.89
C ALA A 293 3.10 -16.84 -14.62
N THR A 294 2.10 -16.42 -13.84
CA THR A 294 2.29 -15.87 -12.51
C THR A 294 1.80 -16.86 -11.45
N PHE A 295 2.47 -16.85 -10.33
CA PHE A 295 2.18 -17.70 -9.17
C PHE A 295 2.18 -16.89 -7.89
N ILE A 296 1.65 -17.47 -6.82
CA ILE A 296 1.67 -16.87 -5.48
C ILE A 296 2.11 -17.95 -4.50
N ASP A 297 3.06 -17.63 -3.63
CA ASP A 297 3.35 -18.32 -2.38
C ASP A 297 3.57 -17.27 -1.29
N ALA A 298 2.52 -17.00 -0.53
CA ALA A 298 2.50 -15.94 0.45
C ALA A 298 2.00 -16.46 1.78
N TRP A 299 2.77 -16.24 2.83
CA TRP A 299 2.36 -16.41 4.21
C TRP A 299 2.00 -15.06 4.81
N SER A 300 1.14 -15.04 5.80
CA SER A 300 0.95 -13.88 6.65
C SER A 300 0.75 -14.28 8.09
N TYR A 301 1.17 -13.41 8.99
CA TYR A 301 0.93 -13.56 10.41
C TYR A 301 0.60 -12.21 11.04
N PHE A 302 -0.31 -12.26 11.98
CA PHE A 302 -0.66 -11.17 12.87
C PHE A 302 -0.78 -11.73 14.28
N LEU A 303 0.04 -11.23 15.19
CA LEU A 303 0.06 -11.61 16.58
C LEU A 303 -0.14 -10.36 17.42
N THR A 304 -1.05 -10.38 18.36
CA THR A 304 -1.22 -9.30 19.32
C THR A 304 -1.41 -9.85 20.72
N ALA A 305 -0.81 -9.19 21.69
CA ALA A 305 -0.97 -9.49 23.10
C ALA A 305 -1.14 -8.19 23.88
N ALA A 306 -2.18 -8.10 24.68
CA ALA A 306 -2.42 -6.96 25.55
C ALA A 306 -2.38 -7.37 27.02
N LYS A 307 -1.99 -6.45 27.85
CA LYS A 307 -1.99 -6.58 29.29
C LYS A 307 -2.42 -5.28 29.94
N ASP A 308 -3.45 -5.37 30.79
CA ASP A 308 -3.90 -4.27 31.63
C ASP A 308 -3.16 -4.26 32.98
N PHE A 309 -2.59 -3.12 33.34
CA PHE A 309 -1.91 -2.86 34.64
C PHE A 309 -2.58 -1.72 35.40
N GLY A 310 -3.89 -1.72 35.47
CA GLY A 310 -4.65 -0.64 36.09
C GLY A 310 -4.66 0.62 35.22
N ALA A 311 -3.81 1.61 35.46
CA ALA A 311 -3.75 2.83 34.67
C ALA A 311 -3.04 2.68 33.32
N HIS A 312 -2.34 1.58 33.08
CA HIS A 312 -1.64 1.26 31.86
C HIS A 312 -2.26 0.09 31.13
N ARG A 313 -2.33 0.19 29.81
CA ARG A 313 -2.58 -0.92 28.91
C ARG A 313 -1.44 -1.02 27.90
N LEU A 314 -0.67 -2.10 27.99
CA LEU A 314 0.38 -2.42 27.04
C LEU A 314 -0.15 -3.35 25.97
N VAL A 315 0.12 -3.02 24.70
CA VAL A 315 -0.25 -3.84 23.54
C VAL A 315 1.00 -4.11 22.70
N PHE A 316 1.32 -5.37 22.53
CA PHE A 316 2.36 -5.86 21.64
C PHE A 316 1.71 -6.32 20.35
N THR A 317 2.24 -5.89 19.22
CA THR A 317 1.77 -6.31 17.90
C THR A 317 2.94 -6.74 17.05
N ALA A 318 2.81 -7.88 16.39
CA ALA A 318 3.72 -8.34 15.35
C ALA A 318 2.92 -8.66 14.09
N ILE A 319 3.31 -8.06 12.97
CA ILE A 319 2.70 -8.29 11.66
C ILE A 319 3.77 -8.51 10.62
N GLY A 320 3.53 -9.43 9.67
CA GLY A 320 4.41 -9.66 8.55
C GLY A 320 3.78 -10.58 7.52
N ALA A 321 4.29 -10.49 6.30
CA ALA A 321 3.81 -11.26 5.16
C ALA A 321 4.99 -11.68 4.27
N PRO A 322 5.73 -12.75 4.63
CA PRO A 322 6.72 -13.32 3.72
C PRO A 322 6.02 -13.88 2.49
N GLN A 323 6.47 -13.44 1.31
CA GLN A 323 5.82 -13.80 0.07
C GLN A 323 6.80 -13.89 -1.09
N THR A 324 6.45 -14.71 -2.08
CA THR A 324 7.05 -14.72 -3.43
C THR A 324 5.92 -14.85 -4.44
N HIS A 325 5.96 -14.03 -5.48
CA HIS A 325 4.94 -14.09 -6.53
C HIS A 325 5.51 -13.65 -7.88
N GLY A 326 4.93 -14.20 -8.95
CA GLY A 326 5.20 -13.75 -10.30
C GLY A 326 4.44 -12.45 -10.62
N GLN A 327 5.04 -11.59 -11.42
CA GLN A 327 4.46 -10.31 -11.81
C GLN A 327 4.34 -10.19 -13.33
N ARG A 328 3.50 -9.27 -13.77
CA ARG A 328 3.45 -8.70 -15.12
C ARG A 328 3.77 -7.22 -15.02
N ARG A 329 4.80 -6.75 -15.69
CA ARG A 329 5.16 -5.33 -15.70
C ARG A 329 4.86 -4.64 -17.03
N GLY A 330 4.86 -5.37 -18.12
CA GLY A 330 4.61 -4.82 -19.44
C GLY A 330 3.16 -4.35 -19.62
N GLN A 331 2.99 -3.16 -20.18
CA GLN A 331 1.72 -2.68 -20.71
C GLN A 331 1.51 -3.25 -22.11
N LEU A 332 0.27 -3.39 -22.54
CA LEU A 332 -0.07 -3.76 -23.89
C LEU A 332 -0.65 -2.55 -24.63
N THR A 333 -0.17 -2.31 -25.85
CA THR A 333 -0.91 -1.43 -26.76
C THR A 333 -2.23 -2.08 -27.15
N VAL A 334 -3.20 -1.29 -27.58
CA VAL A 334 -4.49 -1.82 -28.07
C VAL A 334 -4.29 -2.77 -29.23
N ASP A 335 -3.38 -2.45 -30.19
CA ASP A 335 -3.03 -3.36 -31.29
C ASP A 335 -2.46 -4.69 -30.79
N ARG A 336 -1.52 -4.61 -29.85
CA ARG A 336 -0.92 -5.80 -29.22
C ARG A 336 -1.95 -6.67 -28.53
N PHE A 337 -2.89 -6.05 -27.81
CA PHE A 337 -4.00 -6.75 -27.17
C PHE A 337 -4.85 -7.50 -28.20
N ASN A 338 -5.21 -6.84 -29.30
CA ASN A 338 -6.00 -7.44 -30.39
C ASN A 338 -5.24 -8.57 -31.07
N ASP A 339 -3.95 -8.41 -31.33
CA ASP A 339 -3.11 -9.44 -31.96
C ASP A 339 -3.06 -10.71 -31.08
N ILE A 340 -2.83 -10.57 -29.79
CA ILE A 340 -2.82 -11.68 -28.83
C ILE A 340 -4.20 -12.36 -28.77
N GLN A 341 -5.28 -11.58 -28.84
CA GLN A 341 -6.63 -12.14 -28.87
C GLN A 341 -6.91 -12.89 -30.18
N ASN A 342 -6.42 -12.38 -31.30
CA ASN A 342 -6.57 -13.04 -32.62
C ASN A 342 -5.75 -14.34 -32.71
N LEU A 343 -4.68 -14.49 -31.95
CA LEU A 343 -3.98 -15.77 -31.77
C LEU A 343 -4.75 -16.79 -30.92
N GLY A 344 -5.85 -16.39 -30.27
CA GLY A 344 -6.69 -17.24 -29.44
C GLY A 344 -6.38 -17.21 -27.95
N TYR A 345 -5.52 -16.31 -27.51
CA TYR A 345 -5.22 -16.12 -26.09
C TYR A 345 -6.22 -15.17 -25.40
N GLU A 346 -6.37 -15.30 -24.09
CA GLU A 346 -7.09 -14.31 -23.27
C GLU A 346 -6.20 -13.08 -23.01
N ALA A 347 -6.22 -12.11 -23.94
CA ALA A 347 -5.26 -11.00 -23.97
C ALA A 347 -5.17 -10.18 -22.67
N HIS A 348 -6.27 -10.09 -21.91
CA HIS A 348 -6.27 -9.42 -20.60
C HIS A 348 -5.49 -10.16 -19.52
N ARG A 349 -5.21 -11.45 -19.71
CA ARG A 349 -4.36 -12.29 -18.85
C ARG A 349 -2.92 -12.38 -19.36
N TRP A 350 -2.68 -11.95 -20.58
CA TRP A 350 -1.38 -12.08 -21.23
C TRP A 350 -0.27 -11.39 -20.41
N ASN A 351 0.88 -12.03 -20.40
CA ASN A 351 2.11 -11.55 -19.76
C ASN A 351 3.26 -11.59 -20.78
N ASP A 352 3.93 -10.49 -21.02
CA ASP A 352 5.06 -10.40 -21.93
C ASP A 352 6.41 -10.80 -21.29
N ASP A 353 6.44 -11.00 -19.96
CA ASP A 353 7.67 -11.22 -19.20
C ASP A 353 8.01 -12.72 -19.01
N TRP A 354 7.34 -13.65 -19.69
CA TRP A 354 7.53 -15.08 -19.52
C TRP A 354 7.73 -15.84 -20.83
N GLY A 355 8.16 -17.09 -20.71
CA GLY A 355 8.27 -18.04 -21.82
C GLY A 355 8.60 -19.43 -21.31
N TYR A 356 8.79 -20.35 -22.24
CA TYR A 356 9.26 -21.70 -21.94
C TYR A 356 10.76 -21.80 -22.16
N LEU A 357 11.45 -22.49 -21.25
CA LEU A 357 12.83 -22.93 -21.40
C LEU A 357 12.82 -24.45 -21.56
N ASN A 358 13.18 -24.92 -22.77
CA ASN A 358 13.20 -26.33 -23.13
C ASN A 358 14.64 -26.81 -23.23
N ARG A 359 15.12 -27.47 -22.19
CA ARG A 359 16.45 -28.10 -22.23
C ARG A 359 16.29 -29.55 -22.67
N GLY A 360 16.95 -29.92 -23.75
CA GLY A 360 16.78 -31.23 -24.35
C GLY A 360 16.77 -32.39 -23.34
N GLY A 361 15.64 -33.13 -23.29
CA GLY A 361 15.43 -34.28 -22.39
C GLY A 361 14.87 -33.97 -21.02
N GLN A 362 14.58 -32.70 -20.67
CA GLN A 362 13.89 -32.27 -19.45
C GLN A 362 12.45 -31.78 -19.77
N GLU A 363 11.58 -31.76 -18.76
CA GLU A 363 10.29 -31.09 -18.90
C GLU A 363 10.49 -29.59 -19.14
N SER A 364 9.64 -28.99 -19.99
CA SER A 364 9.64 -27.55 -20.24
C SER A 364 9.42 -26.78 -18.94
N GLU A 365 10.33 -25.88 -18.64
CA GLU A 365 10.25 -25.00 -17.48
C GLU A 365 9.55 -23.69 -17.89
N VAL A 366 8.55 -23.27 -17.11
CA VAL A 366 7.93 -21.94 -17.25
C VAL A 366 8.80 -20.94 -16.50
N LEU A 367 9.42 -20.02 -17.23
CA LEU A 367 10.31 -19.02 -16.66
C LEU A 367 9.70 -17.63 -16.84
N ASN A 368 9.44 -16.95 -15.74
CA ASN A 368 8.99 -15.56 -15.70
C ASN A 368 10.15 -14.66 -15.25
N ALA A 369 10.50 -13.67 -16.06
CA ALA A 369 11.55 -12.71 -15.75
C ALA A 369 11.22 -11.81 -14.55
N ARG A 370 9.94 -11.71 -14.20
CA ARG A 370 9.44 -10.82 -13.15
C ARG A 370 8.91 -11.60 -11.96
N VAL A 371 9.73 -11.78 -10.97
CA VAL A 371 9.37 -12.41 -9.70
C VAL A 371 9.69 -11.45 -8.57
N ASN A 372 8.75 -11.23 -7.68
CA ASN A 372 8.94 -10.44 -6.48
C ASN A 372 8.92 -11.35 -5.25
N GLY A 373 9.91 -11.21 -4.39
CA GLY A 373 9.96 -11.87 -3.09
C GLY A 373 10.29 -10.86 -2.01
N TYR A 374 9.46 -10.77 -0.97
CA TYR A 374 9.67 -9.79 0.09
C TYR A 374 9.16 -10.26 1.44
N HIS A 375 9.82 -9.85 2.50
CA HIS A 375 9.35 -9.98 3.88
C HIS A 375 9.68 -8.72 4.66
N LYS A 376 8.66 -8.02 5.16
CA LYS A 376 8.77 -6.79 5.95
C LYS A 376 8.02 -6.92 7.28
N PRO A 377 8.57 -7.65 8.27
CA PRO A 377 7.98 -7.71 9.60
C PRO A 377 7.98 -6.34 10.27
N GLN A 378 6.91 -6.06 11.00
CA GLN A 378 6.78 -4.90 11.86
C GLN A 378 6.40 -5.35 13.26
N LEU A 379 7.14 -4.90 14.25
CA LEU A 379 6.86 -5.07 15.67
C LEU A 379 6.49 -3.72 16.26
N ALA A 380 5.48 -3.68 17.09
CA ALA A 380 5.07 -2.47 17.78
C ALA A 380 4.74 -2.77 19.25
N VAL A 381 5.04 -1.79 20.09
CA VAL A 381 4.63 -1.74 21.51
C VAL A 381 3.88 -0.44 21.71
N ASN A 382 2.62 -0.54 22.09
CA ASN A 382 1.79 0.62 22.39
C ASN A 382 1.50 0.63 23.90
N ASP A 383 1.76 1.74 24.58
CA ASP A 383 1.36 2.00 25.94
C ASP A 383 0.28 3.08 25.96
N TYR A 384 -0.85 2.73 26.54
CA TYR A 384 -1.96 3.64 26.80
C TYR A 384 -2.01 3.89 28.31
N TRP A 385 -1.55 5.07 28.71
CA TRP A 385 -1.45 5.47 30.10
C TRP A 385 -2.50 6.52 30.45
N GLN A 386 -3.40 6.14 31.35
CA GLN A 386 -4.36 7.06 31.93
C GLN A 386 -3.73 7.79 33.12
N LEU A 387 -3.20 8.97 32.89
CA LEU A 387 -2.54 9.81 33.90
C LEU A 387 -3.53 10.35 34.91
N SER A 388 -4.75 10.67 34.49
CA SER A 388 -5.88 11.09 35.32
C SER A 388 -7.20 10.82 34.57
N GLU A 389 -8.34 11.08 35.22
CA GLU A 389 -9.66 10.97 34.55
C GLU A 389 -9.77 11.81 33.26
N ARG A 390 -9.02 12.90 33.16
CA ARG A 390 -9.05 13.86 32.04
C ARG A 390 -7.75 13.89 31.23
N THR A 391 -6.78 13.05 31.52
CA THR A 391 -5.47 13.10 30.85
C THR A 391 -4.99 11.73 30.46
N ASN A 392 -4.73 11.54 29.18
CA ASN A 392 -4.25 10.29 28.62
C ASN A 392 -2.96 10.54 27.83
N LEU A 393 -2.01 9.62 27.96
CA LEU A 393 -0.78 9.56 27.17
C LEU A 393 -0.76 8.25 26.39
N ALA A 394 -0.67 8.33 25.09
CA ALA A 394 -0.45 7.16 24.23
C ALA A 394 0.93 7.23 23.63
N THR A 395 1.71 6.18 23.77
CA THR A 395 3.05 6.08 23.20
C THR A 395 3.17 4.80 22.41
N SER A 396 3.56 4.91 21.14
CA SER A 396 3.84 3.79 20.25
C SER A 396 5.31 3.79 19.90
N PHE A 397 5.98 2.68 20.16
CA PHE A 397 7.32 2.40 19.64
C PHE A 397 7.21 1.27 18.62
N TYR A 398 7.89 1.41 17.49
CA TYR A 398 7.88 0.38 16.47
C TYR A 398 9.23 0.21 15.79
N ILE A 399 9.45 -1.00 15.31
CA ILE A 399 10.60 -1.37 14.50
C ILE A 399 10.14 -2.27 13.35
N SER A 400 10.67 -2.03 12.16
CA SER A 400 10.44 -2.85 10.98
C SER A 400 11.75 -3.09 10.26
N THR A 401 11.96 -4.31 9.84
CA THR A 401 13.07 -4.69 8.95
C THR A 401 12.47 -5.30 7.70
N GLY A 402 12.97 -4.95 6.54
CA GLY A 402 12.49 -5.51 5.28
C GLY A 402 13.64 -6.09 4.47
N LYS A 403 13.42 -7.25 3.86
CA LYS A 403 14.35 -7.84 2.90
C LYS A 403 13.58 -8.47 1.77
N GLY A 404 14.02 -8.19 0.56
CA GLY A 404 13.42 -8.79 -0.60
C GLY A 404 14.05 -8.33 -1.91
N TYR A 405 13.46 -8.78 -2.99
CA TYR A 405 13.93 -8.50 -4.33
C TYR A 405 12.79 -8.46 -5.34
N GLY A 406 13.03 -7.79 -6.45
CA GLY A 406 12.26 -7.95 -7.68
C GLY A 406 13.20 -8.40 -8.79
N SER A 407 12.89 -9.51 -9.47
CA SER A 407 13.70 -9.94 -10.59
C SER A 407 13.41 -9.12 -11.85
N ARG A 408 14.39 -9.04 -12.72
CA ARG A 408 14.27 -8.46 -14.04
C ARG A 408 15.17 -9.18 -15.04
N TYR A 409 14.73 -9.23 -16.28
CA TYR A 409 15.60 -9.57 -17.39
C TYR A 409 16.47 -8.35 -17.71
N ASP A 410 17.77 -8.56 -17.79
CA ASP A 410 18.74 -7.61 -18.29
C ASP A 410 19.49 -8.22 -19.46
N GLY A 411 19.51 -7.51 -20.58
CA GLY A 411 20.17 -8.02 -21.79
C GLY A 411 20.06 -7.08 -22.98
N THR A 412 21.03 -7.26 -23.88
CA THR A 412 21.17 -6.45 -25.10
C THR A 412 20.10 -6.73 -26.17
N SER A 413 19.39 -7.86 -26.04
CA SER A 413 18.33 -8.26 -26.99
C SER A 413 17.11 -8.75 -26.23
N ASN A 414 15.93 -8.64 -26.82
CA ASN A 414 14.67 -9.12 -26.28
C ASN A 414 13.99 -10.08 -27.28
N PRO A 415 14.60 -11.28 -27.49
CA PRO A 415 14.08 -12.22 -28.45
C PRO A 415 12.74 -12.80 -28.00
N ARG A 416 11.82 -12.89 -28.93
CA ARG A 416 10.47 -13.42 -28.69
C ARG A 416 10.12 -14.50 -29.65
N VAL A 417 9.30 -15.43 -29.23
CA VAL A 417 8.66 -16.42 -30.09
C VAL A 417 7.76 -15.68 -31.07
N SER A 418 7.73 -16.12 -32.32
CA SER A 418 6.83 -15.59 -33.37
C SER A 418 5.73 -16.59 -33.64
N GLU A 419 4.49 -16.13 -33.53
CA GLU A 419 3.30 -16.88 -33.88
C GLU A 419 2.54 -16.15 -34.99
N THR A 420 1.76 -16.87 -35.79
CA THR A 420 1.02 -16.26 -36.90
C THR A 420 -0.48 -16.54 -36.78
N TYR A 421 -1.26 -15.58 -37.26
CA TYR A 421 -2.68 -15.74 -37.49
C TYR A 421 -3.08 -15.11 -38.83
N VAL A 422 -4.22 -15.52 -39.37
CA VAL A 422 -4.78 -14.90 -40.57
C VAL A 422 -5.85 -13.91 -40.16
N ASP A 423 -5.67 -12.66 -40.56
CA ASP A 423 -6.62 -11.59 -40.21
C ASP A 423 -7.91 -11.68 -41.06
N THR A 424 -8.89 -10.82 -40.75
CA THR A 424 -10.20 -10.78 -41.42
C THR A 424 -10.10 -10.43 -42.93
N ALA A 425 -8.98 -9.87 -43.38
CA ALA A 425 -8.70 -9.58 -44.78
C ALA A 425 -7.98 -10.73 -45.49
N GLY A 426 -7.74 -11.88 -44.80
CA GLY A 426 -7.02 -13.02 -45.32
C GLY A 426 -5.49 -12.86 -45.36
N VAL A 427 -4.93 -11.87 -44.65
CA VAL A 427 -3.50 -11.60 -44.56
C VAL A 427 -2.91 -12.32 -43.34
N GLU A 428 -1.80 -13.06 -43.59
CA GLU A 428 -1.04 -13.67 -42.50
C GLU A 428 -0.28 -12.59 -41.72
N ARG A 429 -0.51 -12.55 -40.42
CA ARG A 429 0.11 -11.64 -39.45
C ARG A 429 1.06 -12.41 -38.55
N SER A 430 2.29 -11.95 -38.45
CA SER A 430 3.27 -12.48 -37.47
C SER A 430 3.31 -11.60 -36.23
N VAL A 431 3.14 -12.21 -35.10
CA VAL A 431 3.07 -11.56 -33.79
C VAL A 431 4.18 -12.10 -32.89
N LYS A 432 4.94 -11.22 -32.30
CA LYS A 432 5.93 -11.57 -31.29
C LYS A 432 5.18 -11.87 -29.96
N THR A 433 5.32 -13.07 -29.43
CA THR A 433 4.61 -13.52 -28.23
C THR A 433 5.50 -13.55 -26.99
N SER A 434 5.70 -14.69 -26.39
CA SER A 434 6.47 -14.89 -25.16
C SER A 434 7.98 -14.69 -25.35
N LEU A 435 8.74 -14.54 -24.28
CA LEU A 435 10.21 -14.54 -24.32
C LEU A 435 10.73 -15.88 -24.86
N ASN A 436 11.71 -15.81 -25.74
CA ASN A 436 12.38 -17.00 -26.27
C ASN A 436 13.61 -17.34 -25.42
N TRP A 437 13.36 -18.03 -24.30
CA TRP A 437 14.40 -18.42 -23.37
C TRP A 437 15.38 -19.43 -23.97
N ASP A 438 14.96 -20.28 -24.87
CA ASP A 438 15.84 -21.23 -25.55
C ASP A 438 16.88 -20.48 -26.38
N TYR A 439 16.47 -19.48 -27.13
CA TYR A 439 17.39 -18.64 -27.88
C TYR A 439 18.38 -17.88 -27.00
N LEU A 440 17.90 -17.32 -25.88
CA LEU A 440 18.76 -16.62 -24.92
C LEU A 440 19.78 -17.56 -24.29
N TRP A 441 19.32 -18.75 -23.91
CA TRP A 441 20.20 -19.79 -23.35
C TRP A 441 21.26 -20.23 -24.33
N ASP A 442 20.86 -20.58 -25.55
CA ASP A 442 21.77 -21.01 -26.61
C ASP A 442 22.75 -19.90 -27.01
N SER A 443 22.27 -18.66 -27.06
CA SER A 443 23.12 -17.50 -27.33
C SER A 443 24.21 -17.31 -26.28
N ASN A 444 23.89 -17.45 -25.00
CA ASN A 444 24.88 -17.35 -23.92
C ASN A 444 25.81 -18.54 -23.91
N ALA A 445 25.27 -19.78 -23.99
CA ALA A 445 26.05 -21.01 -23.93
C ALA A 445 27.02 -21.17 -25.12
N ASN A 446 26.60 -20.70 -26.29
CA ASN A 446 27.43 -20.79 -27.53
C ASN A 446 28.29 -19.53 -27.74
N ASN A 447 28.18 -18.52 -26.88
CA ASN A 447 28.99 -17.31 -26.94
C ASN A 447 30.39 -17.58 -26.35
N SER A 448 31.05 -18.58 -26.87
CA SER A 448 32.34 -19.12 -26.37
C SER A 448 33.57 -18.34 -26.92
N GLN A 449 33.36 -17.12 -27.38
CA GLN A 449 34.50 -16.27 -27.76
C GLN A 449 35.15 -15.74 -26.49
N PRO A 450 36.40 -16.10 -26.24
CA PRO A 450 37.11 -15.67 -25.04
C PRO A 450 37.43 -14.16 -25.13
N VAL A 451 37.24 -13.44 -24.06
CA VAL A 451 37.68 -12.04 -23.92
C VAL A 451 38.94 -12.00 -23.08
N THR A 452 39.99 -11.38 -23.55
CA THR A 452 41.28 -11.32 -22.83
C THR A 452 41.41 -10.01 -22.07
N TYR A 453 41.72 -10.10 -20.79
CA TYR A 453 42.13 -8.97 -19.97
C TYR A 453 43.60 -9.11 -19.62
N ALA A 454 44.42 -8.10 -19.88
CA ALA A 454 45.76 -8.06 -19.30
C ALA A 454 45.67 -7.84 -17.79
N ALA A 455 46.54 -8.48 -17.00
CA ALA A 455 46.49 -8.42 -15.54
C ALA A 455 46.65 -7.04 -14.95
N ASP A 456 47.36 -6.18 -15.64
CA ASP A 456 47.59 -4.77 -15.34
C ASP A 456 46.37 -3.88 -15.65
N GLN A 457 45.43 -4.36 -16.47
CA GLN A 457 44.17 -3.68 -16.78
C GLN A 457 43.07 -3.98 -15.77
N ILE A 458 43.18 -5.06 -15.02
CA ILE A 458 42.27 -5.41 -13.92
C ILE A 458 42.73 -4.78 -12.60
N ALA A 459 44.04 -4.56 -12.47
CA ALA A 459 44.66 -3.90 -11.35
C ALA A 459 44.75 -2.38 -11.60
N TYR A 460 43.82 -1.64 -11.06
CA TYR A 460 43.92 -0.23 -10.74
C TYR A 460 44.91 0.60 -11.57
N ASP A 461 44.72 0.80 -12.83
CA ASP A 461 45.38 1.87 -13.52
C ASP A 461 44.40 3.05 -13.70
N VAL A 462 44.88 4.25 -13.37
CA VAL A 462 44.12 5.49 -13.25
C VAL A 462 43.53 5.97 -14.60
N ASP A 463 43.95 5.37 -15.73
CA ASP A 463 43.38 5.62 -17.04
C ASP A 463 42.27 4.63 -17.39
N ALA A 464 41.09 4.87 -16.78
CA ALA A 464 39.89 4.10 -17.05
C ALA A 464 39.49 4.03 -18.54
N GLN A 465 39.89 4.98 -19.35
CA GLN A 465 39.57 5.05 -20.75
C GLN A 465 40.29 3.97 -21.57
N ALA A 466 41.59 3.72 -21.34
CA ALA A 466 42.35 2.68 -22.00
C ALA A 466 41.86 1.28 -21.66
N TRP A 467 41.28 1.14 -20.47
CA TRP A 467 40.71 -0.12 -19.97
C TRP A 467 39.40 -0.51 -20.69
N ILE A 468 38.58 0.47 -21.04
CA ILE A 468 37.29 0.28 -21.68
C ILE A 468 37.45 0.02 -23.19
N ASP A 469 38.38 0.68 -23.84
CA ASP A 469 38.65 0.49 -25.25
C ASP A 469 39.10 -0.94 -25.55
N THR A 470 39.73 -1.61 -24.58
CA THR A 470 40.17 -3.03 -24.69
C THR A 470 39.02 -4.01 -24.42
N LEU A 471 37.95 -3.61 -23.71
CA LEU A 471 36.79 -4.45 -23.43
C LEU A 471 35.77 -4.50 -24.54
N HIS A 472 35.87 -3.59 -25.53
CA HIS A 472 34.87 -3.39 -26.57
C HIS A 472 35.02 -4.31 -27.78
N GLU A 473 36.14 -4.98 -27.96
CA GLU A 473 36.26 -5.91 -29.08
C GLU A 473 35.64 -7.27 -28.76
N PHE A 474 34.58 -7.58 -29.46
CA PHE A 474 33.94 -8.89 -29.40
C PHE A 474 34.85 -9.96 -29.95
N GLY A 475 35.21 -10.92 -29.13
CA GLY A 475 35.86 -12.13 -29.59
C GLY A 475 37.20 -12.48 -28.97
N ASP A 476 37.69 -11.68 -28.02
CA ASP A 476 38.97 -11.97 -27.39
C ASP A 476 38.83 -12.80 -26.09
N PRO A 477 39.76 -13.73 -25.84
CA PRO A 477 39.80 -14.50 -24.59
C PRO A 477 40.02 -13.59 -23.38
N ILE A 478 39.37 -13.89 -22.25
CA ILE A 478 39.63 -13.20 -20.99
C ILE A 478 40.91 -13.73 -20.41
N VAL A 479 41.93 -12.89 -20.28
CA VAL A 479 43.19 -13.22 -19.61
C VAL A 479 43.26 -12.45 -18.30
N VAL A 480 43.28 -13.17 -17.18
CA VAL A 480 43.45 -12.59 -15.86
C VAL A 480 44.86 -13.00 -15.38
N GLY A 481 45.77 -12.07 -15.35
CA GLY A 481 47.20 -12.35 -15.09
C GLY A 481 47.82 -13.14 -16.24
N ASN A 482 48.40 -14.32 -15.90
CA ASN A 482 48.93 -15.24 -16.89
C ASN A 482 47.96 -16.33 -17.32
N ASP A 483 46.72 -16.30 -16.80
CA ASP A 483 45.72 -17.32 -17.06
C ASP A 483 44.69 -16.82 -18.04
N THR A 484 44.47 -17.57 -19.11
CA THR A 484 43.40 -17.33 -20.08
C THR A 484 42.13 -18.01 -19.59
N ILE A 485 41.07 -17.22 -19.32
CA ILE A 485 39.78 -17.76 -18.93
C ILE A 485 39.00 -18.06 -20.18
N VAL A 486 38.69 -19.31 -20.40
CA VAL A 486 37.81 -19.78 -21.48
C VAL A 486 36.45 -20.07 -20.90
N GLY A 487 35.43 -19.29 -21.26
CA GLY A 487 34.07 -19.52 -20.79
C GLY A 487 33.05 -18.69 -21.56
N GLY A 488 31.78 -19.11 -21.55
CA GLY A 488 30.70 -18.42 -22.21
C GLY A 488 30.27 -17.17 -21.42
N ARG A 489 30.47 -15.99 -22.00
CA ARG A 489 29.94 -14.75 -21.42
C ARG A 489 28.42 -14.67 -21.60
N SER A 490 27.67 -14.50 -20.52
CA SER A 490 26.25 -14.16 -20.58
C SER A 490 26.08 -12.70 -21.03
N ARG A 491 25.43 -12.48 -22.15
CA ARG A 491 25.00 -11.16 -22.63
C ARG A 491 23.63 -10.79 -22.09
N SER A 492 22.92 -11.75 -21.56
CA SER A 492 21.57 -11.61 -21.02
C SER A 492 21.47 -12.44 -19.76
N VAL A 493 20.96 -11.85 -18.72
CA VAL A 493 20.84 -12.49 -17.40
C VAL A 493 19.48 -12.18 -16.79
N ILE A 494 19.09 -12.94 -15.77
CA ILE A 494 18.08 -12.51 -14.84
C ILE A 494 18.77 -11.97 -13.60
N GLU A 495 18.43 -10.78 -13.21
CA GLU A 495 18.94 -10.10 -12.03
C GLU A 495 17.87 -9.94 -10.98
N ASN A 496 18.30 -9.83 -9.73
CA ASN A 496 17.47 -9.47 -8.59
C ASN A 496 17.84 -8.09 -8.06
N ALA A 497 16.96 -7.13 -8.22
CA ALA A 497 17.04 -5.82 -7.57
C ALA A 497 16.58 -5.97 -6.11
N HIS A 498 17.52 -5.98 -5.19
CA HIS A 498 17.29 -6.14 -3.75
C HIS A 498 16.96 -4.82 -3.08
N ASN A 499 16.04 -4.90 -2.11
CA ASN A 499 15.68 -3.78 -1.24
C ASN A 499 15.68 -4.29 0.21
N GLU A 500 16.58 -3.76 1.02
CA GLU A 500 16.66 -4.06 2.45
C GLU A 500 16.36 -2.78 3.24
N HIS A 501 15.37 -2.84 4.10
CA HIS A 501 14.92 -1.68 4.87
C HIS A 501 15.10 -1.91 6.36
N PHE A 502 15.54 -0.88 7.04
CA PHE A 502 15.47 -0.76 8.48
C PHE A 502 14.70 0.50 8.84
N TRP A 503 13.66 0.37 9.63
CA TRP A 503 12.80 1.48 10.00
C TRP A 503 12.41 1.36 11.48
N THR A 504 12.54 2.43 12.24
CA THR A 504 12.11 2.53 13.63
C THR A 504 11.55 3.90 13.93
N GLY A 505 10.66 3.99 14.90
CA GLY A 505 10.09 5.26 15.29
C GLY A 505 9.38 5.20 16.63
N ILE A 506 9.15 6.39 17.15
CA ILE A 506 8.35 6.64 18.35
C ILE A 506 7.32 7.71 18.04
N LEU A 507 6.10 7.46 18.42
CA LEU A 507 5.00 8.40 18.36
C LEU A 507 4.40 8.49 19.77
N SER A 508 4.31 9.71 20.32
CA SER A 508 3.70 9.92 21.62
C SER A 508 2.69 11.06 21.55
N THR A 509 1.51 10.85 22.11
CA THR A 509 0.40 11.81 22.08
C THR A 509 -0.18 11.96 23.47
N LEU A 510 -0.16 13.17 24.00
CA LEU A 510 -0.83 13.58 25.22
C LEU A 510 -2.16 14.23 24.88
N ARG A 511 -3.25 13.74 25.44
CA ARG A 511 -4.58 14.37 25.38
C ARG A 511 -4.99 14.81 26.78
N HIS A 512 -5.48 16.05 26.88
CA HIS A 512 -5.98 16.63 28.10
C HIS A 512 -7.34 17.30 27.90
N GLU A 513 -8.33 16.92 28.67
CA GLU A 513 -9.64 17.55 28.68
C GLU A 513 -9.66 18.65 29.75
N VAL A 514 -9.51 19.90 29.30
CA VAL A 514 -9.53 21.07 30.20
C VAL A 514 -10.87 21.15 30.91
N ASN A 515 -11.93 20.90 30.17
CA ASN A 515 -13.31 20.77 30.68
C ASN A 515 -14.13 19.98 29.64
N ASP A 516 -15.42 19.81 29.87
CA ASP A 516 -16.32 19.03 29.02
C ASP A 516 -16.51 19.60 27.60
N ARG A 517 -16.01 20.82 27.33
CA ARG A 517 -16.10 21.50 26.02
C ARG A 517 -14.75 21.70 25.34
N VAL A 518 -13.65 21.69 26.09
CA VAL A 518 -12.33 22.01 25.55
C VAL A 518 -11.39 20.84 25.75
N SER A 519 -10.83 20.31 24.68
CA SER A 519 -9.76 19.33 24.71
C SER A 519 -8.50 19.87 24.03
N LEU A 520 -7.37 19.56 24.61
CA LEU A 520 -6.04 19.87 24.09
C LEU A 520 -5.31 18.57 23.77
N MET A 521 -4.57 18.58 22.71
CA MET A 521 -3.70 17.47 22.31
C MET A 521 -2.35 18.01 21.89
N ALA A 522 -1.28 17.33 22.28
CA ALA A 522 0.07 17.61 21.80
C ALA A 522 0.83 16.30 21.67
N GLY A 523 1.80 16.27 20.77
CA GLY A 523 2.59 15.04 20.61
C GLY A 523 3.84 15.25 19.80
N VAL A 524 4.64 14.19 19.79
CA VAL A 524 5.91 14.10 19.06
C VAL A 524 5.94 12.84 18.21
N ASP A 525 6.62 12.93 17.08
CA ASP A 525 6.84 11.85 16.12
C ASP A 525 8.29 11.89 15.67
N ALA A 526 9.05 10.83 15.93
CA ALA A 526 10.43 10.72 15.50
C ALA A 526 10.65 9.36 14.81
N ARG A 527 11.36 9.39 13.66
CA ARG A 527 11.57 8.24 12.81
C ARG A 527 13.00 8.21 12.27
N TYR A 528 13.53 7.01 12.17
CA TYR A 528 14.78 6.72 11.46
C TYR A 528 14.50 5.66 10.41
N TYR A 529 15.00 5.88 9.21
CA TYR A 529 14.89 4.98 8.09
C TYR A 529 16.25 4.82 7.39
N SER A 530 16.56 3.60 6.97
CA SER A 530 17.69 3.27 6.12
C SER A 530 17.23 2.22 5.11
N GLY A 531 17.24 2.56 3.83
CA GLY A 531 16.99 1.65 2.72
C GLY A 531 18.31 1.33 2.02
N LYS A 532 18.62 0.05 1.85
CA LYS A 532 19.76 -0.41 1.07
C LYS A 532 19.25 -1.05 -0.22
N HIS A 533 19.77 -0.59 -1.34
CA HIS A 533 19.39 -0.98 -2.69
C HIS A 533 20.62 -1.51 -3.42
N PHE A 534 20.51 -2.71 -3.98
CA PHE A 534 21.58 -3.32 -4.77
C PHE A 534 21.02 -4.38 -5.69
N THR A 535 21.73 -4.66 -6.77
CA THR A 535 21.38 -5.72 -7.71
C THR A 535 22.31 -6.91 -7.55
N ARG A 536 21.82 -8.12 -7.79
CA ARG A 536 22.60 -9.34 -7.86
C ARG A 536 22.24 -10.16 -9.10
N VAL A 537 23.21 -10.79 -9.69
CA VAL A 537 22.97 -11.83 -10.71
C VAL A 537 22.15 -12.95 -10.07
N ASN A 538 21.04 -13.32 -10.71
CA ASN A 538 20.22 -14.47 -10.29
C ASN A 538 20.44 -15.68 -11.18
N ASN A 539 20.38 -15.52 -12.51
CA ASN A 539 20.52 -16.61 -13.47
C ASN A 539 21.30 -16.14 -14.69
N LEU A 540 22.36 -16.85 -15.02
CA LEU A 540 23.24 -16.58 -16.15
C LEU A 540 22.65 -17.03 -17.49
N LEU A 541 21.50 -17.70 -17.50
CA LEU A 541 20.81 -18.19 -18.70
C LEU A 541 21.75 -18.98 -19.64
N GLY A 542 22.53 -19.92 -19.09
CA GLY A 542 23.36 -20.85 -19.85
C GLY A 542 24.82 -20.44 -20.07
N GLY A 543 25.20 -19.21 -19.76
CA GLY A 543 26.61 -18.78 -19.79
C GLY A 543 27.34 -19.12 -18.49
N ASP A 544 28.64 -18.87 -18.47
CA ASP A 544 29.52 -19.18 -17.34
C ASP A 544 29.71 -18.01 -16.39
N PHE A 545 29.57 -16.76 -16.87
CA PHE A 545 29.68 -15.54 -16.08
C PHE A 545 28.97 -14.37 -16.76
N TYR A 546 28.65 -13.33 -16.00
CA TYR A 546 28.20 -12.02 -16.46
C TYR A 546 29.32 -10.99 -16.29
N LEU A 547 29.67 -10.32 -17.37
CA LEU A 547 30.69 -9.28 -17.32
C LEU A 547 30.04 -7.95 -16.97
N GLN A 548 30.39 -7.38 -15.82
CA GLN A 548 29.93 -6.07 -15.43
C GLN A 548 30.51 -5.01 -16.36
N SER A 549 29.62 -4.15 -16.93
CA SER A 549 30.04 -2.93 -17.60
C SER A 549 30.08 -1.81 -16.56
N PHE A 550 31.26 -1.26 -16.32
CA PHE A 550 31.40 0.00 -15.59
C PHE A 550 31.40 1.13 -16.62
N SER A 551 30.45 2.06 -16.49
CA SER A 551 30.37 3.18 -17.41
C SER A 551 31.63 4.05 -17.34
N SER A 552 32.29 4.20 -18.49
CA SER A 552 33.50 5.04 -18.62
C SER A 552 33.20 6.54 -18.50
N SER A 553 31.97 6.93 -18.79
CA SER A 553 31.55 8.34 -18.72
C SER A 553 31.63 8.91 -17.32
N ASP A 554 31.69 8.03 -16.30
CA ASP A 554 31.60 8.43 -14.91
C ASP A 554 32.98 8.60 -14.24
N GLY A 555 34.11 8.33 -14.94
CA GLY A 555 35.46 8.47 -14.38
C GLY A 555 35.79 7.51 -13.23
N TYR A 556 34.89 6.59 -12.88
CA TYR A 556 35.02 5.66 -11.76
C TYR A 556 35.64 4.33 -12.24
N GLY A 557 36.70 3.89 -11.60
CA GLY A 557 37.21 2.54 -11.86
C GLY A 557 36.39 1.46 -11.21
N VAL A 558 36.72 0.22 -11.54
CA VAL A 558 36.11 -0.95 -10.94
C VAL A 558 36.39 -0.96 -9.43
N ASN A 559 35.33 -1.01 -8.63
CA ASN A 559 35.47 -1.22 -7.19
C ASN A 559 35.90 -2.67 -6.96
N PRO A 560 37.08 -2.93 -6.32
CA PRO A 560 37.58 -4.28 -6.10
C PRO A 560 36.70 -5.15 -5.21
N ASP A 561 35.76 -4.56 -4.48
CA ASP A 561 34.81 -5.30 -3.65
C ASP A 561 33.69 -5.99 -4.49
N TYR A 562 33.63 -5.71 -5.80
CA TYR A 562 32.64 -6.26 -6.72
C TYR A 562 33.32 -7.10 -7.82
N ALA A 563 32.75 -8.28 -8.09
CA ALA A 563 33.29 -9.19 -9.06
C ALA A 563 33.13 -8.66 -10.49
N LEU A 564 34.23 -8.52 -11.24
CA LEU A 564 34.17 -8.13 -12.66
C LEU A 564 33.43 -9.19 -13.48
N MET A 565 33.76 -10.46 -13.26
CA MET A 565 33.07 -11.63 -13.83
C MET A 565 32.08 -12.16 -12.81
N ALA A 566 30.89 -11.60 -12.79
CA ALA A 566 29.91 -11.89 -11.79
C ALA A 566 29.25 -13.26 -11.98
N GLN A 567 29.09 -13.97 -10.87
CA GLN A 567 28.39 -15.24 -10.73
C GLN A 567 27.02 -15.04 -10.07
N PRO A 568 26.12 -16.03 -10.14
CA PRO A 568 24.87 -15.95 -9.39
C PRO A 568 25.10 -15.66 -7.91
N GLY A 569 24.52 -14.58 -7.42
CA GLY A 569 24.69 -14.07 -6.06
C GLY A 569 25.65 -12.88 -5.93
N ASP A 570 26.50 -12.60 -6.93
CA ASP A 570 27.38 -11.44 -6.92
C ASP A 570 26.60 -10.15 -7.18
N LYS A 571 27.07 -9.06 -6.59
CA LYS A 571 26.47 -7.73 -6.80
C LYS A 571 26.94 -7.12 -8.11
N VAL A 572 25.99 -6.50 -8.79
CA VAL A 572 26.20 -5.83 -10.08
C VAL A 572 25.43 -4.50 -10.13
N ASP A 573 25.76 -3.63 -11.04
CA ASP A 573 25.09 -2.37 -11.42
C ASP A 573 25.11 -1.29 -10.35
N TYR A 574 24.60 -1.52 -9.14
CA TYR A 574 24.54 -0.54 -8.06
C TYR A 574 24.47 -1.18 -6.68
N ASP A 575 24.96 -0.44 -5.68
CA ASP A 575 24.83 -0.74 -4.25
C ASP A 575 24.80 0.58 -3.47
N ASP A 576 23.62 1.04 -3.12
CA ASP A 576 23.47 2.33 -2.43
C ASP A 576 22.55 2.26 -1.21
N ILE A 577 22.66 3.23 -0.33
CA ILE A 577 21.90 3.36 0.91
C ILE A 577 21.30 4.75 1.01
N GLY A 578 19.99 4.84 1.06
CA GLY A 578 19.26 6.05 1.43
C GLY A 578 19.00 6.10 2.92
N ARG A 579 19.28 7.23 3.57
CA ARG A 579 18.95 7.47 4.97
C ARG A 579 18.05 8.68 5.13
N VAL A 580 16.93 8.50 5.84
CA VAL A 580 16.00 9.57 6.17
C VAL A 580 15.78 9.59 7.68
N GLN A 581 15.94 10.77 8.28
CA GLN A 581 15.58 11.01 9.67
C GLN A 581 14.50 12.08 9.73
N TYR A 582 13.51 11.85 10.55
CA TYR A 582 12.38 12.73 10.72
C TYR A 582 12.12 12.97 12.20
N ALA A 583 11.86 14.21 12.57
CA ALA A 583 11.39 14.59 13.89
C ALA A 583 10.31 15.67 13.75
N GLY A 584 9.16 15.47 14.36
CA GLY A 584 8.05 16.41 14.29
C GLY A 584 7.34 16.56 15.63
N GLY A 585 6.75 17.73 15.82
CA GLY A 585 5.85 18.02 16.94
C GLY A 585 4.53 18.55 16.41
N PHE A 586 3.45 18.28 17.12
CA PHE A 586 2.11 18.75 16.77
C PHE A 586 1.34 19.15 18.01
N ALA A 587 0.41 20.09 17.81
CA ALA A 587 -0.55 20.48 18.81
C ALA A 587 -1.92 20.75 18.18
N GLN A 588 -2.97 20.47 18.90
CA GLN A 588 -4.35 20.70 18.50
C GLN A 588 -5.19 21.14 19.71
N ALA A 589 -6.09 22.08 19.45
CA ALA A 589 -7.14 22.47 20.39
C ALA A 589 -8.49 22.22 19.75
N GLU A 590 -9.40 21.65 20.51
CA GLU A 590 -10.81 21.42 20.10
C GLU A 590 -11.74 22.09 21.11
N TYR A 591 -12.77 22.75 20.58
CA TYR A 591 -13.91 23.22 21.35
C TYR A 591 -15.17 22.55 20.82
N LYS A 592 -15.99 22.04 21.72
CA LYS A 592 -17.25 21.39 21.39
C LYS A 592 -18.34 21.79 22.36
N ASP A 593 -19.49 22.14 21.84
CA ASP A 593 -20.73 22.22 22.60
C ASP A 593 -21.87 21.54 21.83
N ASP A 594 -23.11 21.67 22.30
CA ASP A 594 -24.28 21.04 21.67
C ASP A 594 -24.55 21.51 20.24
N ARG A 595 -24.03 22.66 19.83
CA ARG A 595 -24.30 23.29 18.56
C ARG A 595 -23.07 23.44 17.65
N PHE A 596 -21.91 23.67 18.24
CA PHE A 596 -20.68 23.97 17.51
C PHE A 596 -19.57 23.01 17.87
N SER A 597 -18.77 22.64 16.87
CA SER A 597 -17.47 22.01 17.06
C SER A 597 -16.43 22.81 16.27
N LEU A 598 -15.33 23.19 16.91
CA LEU A 598 -14.22 23.94 16.31
C LEU A 598 -12.91 23.23 16.62
N PHE A 599 -12.00 23.22 15.68
CA PHE A 599 -10.64 22.78 15.94
C PHE A 599 -9.62 23.68 15.25
N GLY A 600 -8.42 23.74 15.85
CA GLY A 600 -7.23 24.30 15.24
C GLY A 600 -6.04 23.40 15.56
N ALA A 601 -5.23 23.10 14.55
CA ALA A 601 -4.06 22.23 14.67
C ALA A 601 -2.86 22.82 13.94
N GLY A 602 -1.68 22.61 14.50
CA GLY A 602 -0.41 22.96 13.89
C GLY A 602 0.63 21.88 14.07
N THR A 603 1.48 21.69 13.09
CA THR A 603 2.62 20.78 13.13
C THR A 603 3.87 21.46 12.62
N ILE A 604 5.02 21.06 13.15
CA ILE A 604 6.34 21.40 12.64
C ILE A 604 7.18 20.15 12.56
N SER A 605 7.98 20.01 11.50
CA SER A 605 8.83 18.85 11.31
C SER A 605 10.19 19.25 10.74
N TYR A 606 11.18 18.45 11.07
CA TYR A 606 12.54 18.54 10.54
C TYR A 606 12.91 17.19 9.93
N THR A 607 13.29 17.21 8.66
CA THR A 607 13.68 16.02 7.90
C THR A 607 15.10 16.16 7.42
N THR A 608 15.92 15.12 7.57
CA THR A 608 17.27 15.07 7.03
C THR A 608 17.47 13.90 6.11
N TYR A 609 18.31 14.08 5.11
CA TYR A 609 18.60 13.12 4.07
C TYR A 609 20.10 12.92 3.92
N ARG A 610 20.49 11.68 3.64
CA ARG A 610 21.86 11.32 3.25
C ARG A 610 21.82 10.11 2.34
N ARG A 611 22.64 10.13 1.29
CA ARG A 611 22.89 8.98 0.43
C ARG A 611 24.30 8.43 0.68
N ILE A 612 24.49 7.12 0.55
CA ILE A 612 25.76 6.44 0.67
C ILE A 612 25.85 5.49 -0.52
N ASP A 613 26.88 5.65 -1.33
CA ASP A 613 27.06 4.85 -2.55
C ASP A 613 28.50 4.35 -2.64
N PRO A 614 28.80 3.19 -2.07
CA PRO A 614 30.12 2.60 -2.15
C PRO A 614 30.44 2.01 -3.52
N TYR A 615 29.42 1.74 -4.35
CA TYR A 615 29.62 1.17 -5.67
C TYR A 615 30.20 2.19 -6.65
N LYS A 616 29.56 3.35 -6.76
CA LYS A 616 29.89 4.39 -7.75
C LYS A 616 31.04 5.28 -7.28
N TYR A 617 31.11 5.59 -5.98
CA TYR A 617 32.00 6.62 -5.45
C TYR A 617 33.14 6.08 -4.56
N PHE A 618 33.49 4.82 -4.66
CA PHE A 618 34.48 4.18 -3.79
C PHE A 618 35.90 4.79 -3.83
N ARG A 619 36.26 5.50 -4.90
CA ARG A 619 37.58 6.14 -5.08
C ARG A 619 37.73 7.44 -4.32
N TYR A 620 36.64 8.07 -3.92
CA TYR A 620 36.67 9.38 -3.30
C TYR A 620 36.71 9.27 -1.78
N GLU A 621 37.64 9.96 -1.14
CA GLU A 621 37.62 10.12 0.30
C GLU A 621 36.46 11.00 0.76
N GLU A 622 36.01 10.84 2.01
CA GLU A 622 34.84 11.54 2.56
C GLU A 622 34.99 13.06 2.72
N THR A 623 36.07 13.65 2.25
CA THR A 623 36.50 15.00 2.60
C THR A 623 35.83 16.17 1.87
N GLY A 624 35.05 15.89 0.89
CA GLY A 624 34.00 16.77 0.40
C GLY A 624 34.44 18.04 -0.40
N VAL A 625 35.64 18.55 -0.34
CA VAL A 625 36.07 19.73 -1.08
C VAL A 625 37.51 19.58 -1.52
N GLN A 626 37.78 19.82 -2.80
CA GLN A 626 39.12 19.94 -3.34
C GLN A 626 39.32 21.28 -4.05
N GLU A 627 40.53 21.80 -4.01
CA GLU A 627 40.90 22.96 -4.81
C GLU A 627 41.22 22.50 -6.25
N VAL A 628 40.43 22.98 -7.19
CA VAL A 628 40.65 22.74 -8.62
C VAL A 628 41.16 24.00 -9.26
N THR A 629 42.35 23.93 -9.84
CA THR A 629 42.93 25.07 -10.58
C THR A 629 42.70 24.86 -12.06
N GLN A 630 41.89 25.70 -12.66
CA GLN A 630 41.60 25.68 -14.09
C GLN A 630 42.02 26.97 -14.77
N VAL A 631 42.28 26.89 -16.05
CA VAL A 631 42.53 28.11 -16.85
C VAL A 631 41.18 28.75 -17.17
N ASN A 632 40.96 29.95 -16.70
CA ASN A 632 39.81 30.74 -17.10
C ASN A 632 39.88 31.02 -18.61
N GLU A 633 39.01 30.43 -19.39
CA GLU A 633 39.03 30.54 -20.86
C GLU A 633 38.80 31.95 -21.38
N GLN A 634 38.23 32.84 -20.58
CA GLN A 634 38.01 34.23 -20.95
C GLN A 634 39.20 35.14 -20.65
N THR A 635 39.96 34.88 -19.60
CA THR A 635 41.07 35.68 -19.15
C THR A 635 42.45 35.06 -19.41
N GLY A 636 42.50 33.72 -19.61
CA GLY A 636 43.73 32.97 -19.78
C GLY A 636 44.53 32.81 -18.50
N GLU A 637 43.98 33.21 -17.34
CA GLU A 637 44.64 33.13 -16.03
C GLU A 637 44.21 31.82 -15.32
N LEU A 638 45.12 31.34 -14.47
CA LEU A 638 44.81 30.20 -13.59
C LEU A 638 43.90 30.66 -12.45
N GLU A 639 42.70 30.14 -12.40
CA GLU A 639 41.75 30.41 -11.32
C GLU A 639 41.60 29.13 -10.48
N THR A 640 41.72 29.24 -9.16
CA THR A 640 41.56 28.14 -8.24
C THR A 640 40.20 28.28 -7.60
N THR A 641 39.35 27.31 -7.83
CA THR A 641 38.00 27.19 -7.24
C THR A 641 37.93 26.00 -6.31
N GLU A 642 37.14 26.11 -5.24
CA GLU A 642 36.81 24.96 -4.41
C GLU A 642 35.68 24.21 -5.08
N GLU A 643 35.94 22.96 -5.48
CA GLU A 643 34.90 22.05 -5.99
C GLU A 643 34.58 20.95 -4.97
N PHE A 644 33.31 20.58 -4.90
CA PHE A 644 32.89 19.50 -4.05
C PHE A 644 33.21 18.13 -4.68
N VAL A 645 34.04 17.34 -4.01
CA VAL A 645 34.35 15.97 -4.42
C VAL A 645 33.33 15.01 -3.82
N TYR A 646 32.67 14.24 -4.66
CA TYR A 646 31.66 13.30 -4.24
C TYR A 646 32.32 12.04 -3.67
N GLY A 647 32.41 11.95 -2.34
CA GLY A 647 32.80 10.72 -1.66
C GLY A 647 31.66 9.71 -1.61
N ILE A 648 31.93 8.54 -1.03
CA ILE A 648 30.91 7.49 -0.84
C ILE A 648 29.69 7.97 -0.04
N LYS A 649 29.80 9.02 0.74
CA LYS A 649 28.68 9.65 1.46
C LYS A 649 28.38 11.01 0.86
N SER A 650 27.14 11.23 0.47
CA SER A 650 26.68 12.55 0.03
C SER A 650 26.76 13.60 1.13
N GLN A 651 26.65 14.86 0.76
CA GLN A 651 26.32 15.92 1.71
C GLN A 651 25.01 15.60 2.44
N LYS A 652 24.83 16.14 3.65
CA LYS A 652 23.59 16.04 4.41
C LYS A 652 22.65 17.16 3.99
N ALA A 653 21.49 16.81 3.45
CA ALA A 653 20.42 17.76 3.18
C ALA A 653 19.43 17.79 4.34
N SER A 654 18.74 18.91 4.53
CA SER A 654 17.68 19.03 5.52
C SER A 654 16.60 20.01 5.10
N SER A 655 15.37 19.78 5.57
CA SER A 655 14.24 20.65 5.31
C SER A 655 13.33 20.75 6.54
N ILE A 656 12.73 21.92 6.75
CA ILE A 656 11.71 22.16 7.76
C ILE A 656 10.35 22.20 7.08
N GLY A 657 9.43 21.32 7.51
CA GLY A 657 8.05 21.33 7.11
C GLY A 657 7.14 21.88 8.20
N PHE A 658 5.98 22.40 7.83
CA PHE A 658 4.94 22.79 8.78
C PHE A 658 3.56 22.65 8.17
N ASN A 659 2.55 22.44 9.04
CA ASN A 659 1.16 22.40 8.61
C ASN A 659 0.30 23.21 9.59
N LEU A 660 -0.68 23.89 9.05
CA LEU A 660 -1.71 24.59 9.81
C LEU A 660 -3.06 24.17 9.30
N LYS A 661 -3.98 23.79 10.19
CA LYS A 661 -5.32 23.36 9.89
C LYS A 661 -6.32 24.02 10.84
N ALA A 662 -7.47 24.39 10.35
CA ALA A 662 -8.58 24.79 11.19
C ALA A 662 -9.91 24.39 10.55
N GLY A 663 -10.90 24.14 11.36
CA GLY A 663 -12.22 23.81 10.87
C GLY A 663 -13.26 23.89 11.96
N GLY A 664 -14.50 23.84 11.52
CA GLY A 664 -15.64 23.86 12.42
C GLY A 664 -16.87 23.24 11.79
N SER A 665 -17.77 22.81 12.65
CA SER A 665 -19.10 22.34 12.26
C SER A 665 -20.18 23.01 13.10
N VAL A 666 -21.35 23.13 12.50
CA VAL A 666 -22.55 23.62 13.17
C VAL A 666 -23.70 22.64 12.98
N ARG A 667 -24.34 22.29 14.07
CA ARG A 667 -25.53 21.44 14.09
C ARG A 667 -26.76 22.30 13.73
N LEU A 668 -27.47 21.89 12.68
CA LEU A 668 -28.72 22.50 12.22
C LEU A 668 -29.88 21.58 12.63
N GLY A 669 -30.25 21.62 13.92
CA GLY A 669 -31.21 20.69 14.50
C GLY A 669 -30.60 19.32 14.83
N GLU A 670 -31.45 18.29 14.96
CA GLU A 670 -31.01 16.94 15.43
C GLU A 670 -30.42 16.08 14.30
N THR A 671 -30.71 16.41 13.06
CA THR A 671 -30.44 15.53 11.91
C THR A 671 -29.37 16.04 10.98
N SER A 672 -28.99 17.31 11.06
CA SER A 672 -28.20 17.98 10.03
C SER A 672 -26.98 18.70 10.59
N HIS A 673 -25.86 18.60 9.89
CA HIS A 673 -24.62 19.30 10.21
C HIS A 673 -24.03 19.94 8.96
N LEU A 674 -23.56 21.16 9.09
CA LEU A 674 -22.69 21.82 8.11
C LEU A 674 -21.28 21.88 8.70
N TYR A 675 -20.27 21.67 7.86
CA TYR A 675 -18.89 21.87 8.25
C TYR A 675 -18.07 22.59 7.19
N LEU A 676 -17.05 23.26 7.65
CA LEU A 676 -16.03 23.93 6.84
C LEU A 676 -14.68 23.66 7.47
N ASN A 677 -13.71 23.28 6.67
CA ASN A 677 -12.32 23.18 7.10
C ASN A 677 -11.37 23.70 6.03
N GLY A 678 -10.15 24.06 6.46
CA GLY A 678 -9.10 24.50 5.57
C GLY A 678 -7.73 24.28 6.19
N GLY A 679 -6.71 24.29 5.35
CA GLY A 679 -5.34 24.15 5.82
C GLY A 679 -4.32 24.53 4.78
N TYR A 680 -3.12 24.71 5.30
CA TYR A 680 -1.93 24.97 4.52
C TYR A 680 -0.80 24.08 4.99
N TYR A 681 -0.10 23.46 4.03
CA TYR A 681 1.01 22.55 4.27
C TYR A 681 2.25 23.03 3.55
N SER A 682 3.40 22.87 4.20
CA SER A 682 4.72 22.96 3.61
C SER A 682 5.45 21.65 3.90
N ARG A 683 5.60 20.82 2.86
CA ARG A 683 6.12 19.44 2.95
C ARG A 683 7.51 19.33 2.35
N ALA A 684 8.44 18.72 3.09
CA ALA A 684 9.74 18.35 2.58
C ALA A 684 9.61 17.35 1.41
N PRO A 685 10.43 17.47 0.34
CA PRO A 685 10.42 16.54 -0.78
C PRO A 685 10.91 15.15 -0.36
N PHE A 686 10.61 14.12 -1.13
CA PHE A 686 11.17 12.78 -0.94
C PHE A 686 12.66 12.77 -1.31
N ILE A 687 13.46 11.88 -0.68
CA ILE A 687 14.90 11.79 -0.89
C ILE A 687 15.29 11.65 -2.38
N ARG A 688 14.47 10.97 -3.18
CA ARG A 688 14.69 10.82 -4.62
C ARG A 688 14.69 12.12 -5.41
N TYR A 689 14.14 13.21 -4.85
CA TYR A 689 14.13 14.55 -5.44
C TYR A 689 15.20 15.46 -4.82
N VAL A 690 15.87 14.98 -3.78
CA VAL A 690 16.94 15.71 -3.09
C VAL A 690 18.28 15.51 -3.79
N PHE A 691 18.52 14.26 -4.25
CA PHE A 691 19.76 13.89 -4.97
C PHE A 691 19.49 13.74 -6.47
N THR A 692 20.31 14.38 -7.26
CA THR A 692 20.15 14.38 -8.72
C THR A 692 20.49 13.00 -9.29
N ASN A 693 19.67 12.48 -10.19
CA ASN A 693 19.91 11.25 -10.96
C ASN A 693 20.36 10.03 -10.14
N TYR A 694 19.87 9.89 -8.88
CA TYR A 694 20.31 8.84 -7.97
C TYR A 694 21.83 8.87 -7.65
N SER A 695 22.46 10.02 -7.84
CA SER A 695 23.87 10.25 -7.50
C SER A 695 24.02 10.82 -6.08
N ASN A 696 25.27 11.02 -5.63
CA ASN A 696 25.53 11.69 -4.36
C ASN A 696 25.45 13.24 -4.46
N VAL A 697 25.12 13.77 -5.62
CA VAL A 697 25.01 15.20 -5.90
C VAL A 697 23.71 15.77 -5.35
N LEU A 698 23.80 16.87 -4.59
CA LEU A 698 22.62 17.59 -4.12
C LEU A 698 22.03 18.48 -5.20
N SER A 699 20.72 18.52 -5.28
CA SER A 699 20.00 19.55 -6.03
C SER A 699 19.91 20.85 -5.20
N ASN A 700 21.02 21.52 -4.95
CA ASN A 700 21.12 22.56 -3.93
C ASN A 700 20.11 23.70 -4.04
N ASP A 701 19.86 24.22 -5.23
CA ASP A 701 18.92 25.33 -5.46
C ASP A 701 17.47 24.88 -5.57
N ARG A 702 17.21 23.57 -5.44
CA ARG A 702 15.94 22.92 -5.77
C ARG A 702 15.29 22.23 -4.58
N LEU A 703 15.91 22.23 -3.42
CA LEU A 703 15.32 21.66 -2.20
C LEU A 703 14.19 22.57 -1.70
N THR A 704 13.18 22.73 -2.53
CA THR A 704 11.99 23.53 -2.21
C THR A 704 10.91 22.64 -1.67
N ASN A 705 10.31 23.04 -0.55
CA ASN A 705 9.15 22.36 -0.02
C ASN A 705 7.97 22.51 -0.95
N GLU A 706 7.26 21.42 -1.14
CA GLU A 706 5.96 21.42 -1.78
C GLU A 706 4.94 22.12 -0.87
N LYS A 707 4.05 22.93 -1.45
CA LYS A 707 3.07 23.74 -0.74
C LYS A 707 1.67 23.36 -1.15
N VAL A 708 0.81 23.07 -0.19
CA VAL A 708 -0.57 22.68 -0.44
C VAL A 708 -1.52 23.57 0.35
N ALA A 709 -2.44 24.22 -0.35
CA ALA A 709 -3.55 24.95 0.25
C ALA A 709 -4.86 24.24 -0.10
N ALA A 710 -5.71 24.00 0.89
CA ALA A 710 -6.98 23.34 0.63
C ALA A 710 -8.10 23.92 1.51
N ILE A 711 -9.32 23.89 0.96
CA ILE A 711 -10.54 24.22 1.65
C ILE A 711 -11.63 23.20 1.31
N GLU A 712 -12.43 22.84 2.28
CA GLU A 712 -13.53 21.89 2.13
C GLU A 712 -14.76 22.36 2.88
N ALA A 713 -15.95 22.15 2.28
CA ALA A 713 -17.23 22.40 2.89
C ALA A 713 -18.15 21.19 2.69
N GLY A 714 -18.89 20.82 3.71
CA GLY A 714 -19.76 19.68 3.61
C GLY A 714 -21.02 19.77 4.42
N TYR A 715 -22.00 18.99 4.00
CA TYR A 715 -23.28 18.81 4.65
C TYR A 715 -23.51 17.35 4.96
N ARG A 716 -23.93 17.04 6.20
CA ARG A 716 -24.30 15.70 6.67
C ARG A 716 -25.73 15.68 7.14
N PHE A 717 -26.44 14.66 6.74
CA PHE A 717 -27.80 14.38 7.19
C PHE A 717 -27.89 12.93 7.71
N ARG A 718 -28.48 12.73 8.89
CA ARG A 718 -28.72 11.44 9.52
C ARG A 718 -30.12 11.42 10.09
N TRP A 719 -30.93 10.46 9.67
CA TRP A 719 -32.28 10.32 10.19
C TRP A 719 -32.80 8.88 10.00
N ARG A 720 -33.15 8.20 11.09
CA ARG A 720 -33.84 6.88 11.10
C ARG A 720 -33.35 5.89 10.03
N GLY A 721 -32.06 5.59 10.00
CA GLY A 721 -31.46 4.64 9.03
C GLY A 721 -31.24 5.23 7.64
N VAL A 722 -31.38 6.56 7.46
CA VAL A 722 -30.96 7.29 6.27
C VAL A 722 -29.73 8.12 6.60
N SER A 723 -28.68 7.97 5.82
CA SER A 723 -27.51 8.83 5.84
C SER A 723 -27.27 9.46 4.48
N PHE A 724 -26.91 10.74 4.47
CA PHE A 724 -26.58 11.47 3.26
C PHE A 724 -25.48 12.48 3.56
N ASP A 725 -24.39 12.40 2.82
CA ASP A 725 -23.22 13.26 2.95
C ASP A 725 -22.91 13.90 1.60
N VAL A 726 -22.67 15.20 1.60
CA VAL A 726 -22.18 15.96 0.45
C VAL A 726 -20.95 16.72 0.89
N ASN A 727 -19.89 16.65 0.11
CA ASN A 727 -18.66 17.38 0.35
C ASN A 727 -18.17 18.05 -0.93
N ALA A 728 -17.80 19.31 -0.85
CA ALA A 728 -17.12 20.06 -1.91
C ALA A 728 -15.72 20.42 -1.45
N TYR A 729 -14.75 20.31 -2.34
CA TYR A 729 -13.35 20.55 -2.03
C TYR A 729 -12.64 21.33 -3.12
N HIS A 730 -11.63 22.10 -2.71
CA HIS A 730 -10.67 22.76 -3.59
C HIS A 730 -9.29 22.66 -2.96
N THR A 731 -8.33 22.06 -3.68
CA THR A 731 -6.95 21.87 -3.24
C THR A 731 -6.02 22.34 -4.33
N GLN A 732 -5.10 23.24 -4.00
CA GLN A 732 -4.02 23.66 -4.88
C GLN A 732 -2.69 23.17 -4.32
N TRP A 733 -1.94 22.46 -5.14
CA TRP A 733 -0.60 21.96 -4.83
C TRP A 733 0.42 22.68 -5.69
N ARG A 734 1.33 23.39 -5.06
CA ARG A 734 2.40 24.20 -5.69
C ARG A 734 3.77 23.60 -5.40
N ASP A 735 4.73 23.93 -6.24
CA ASP A 735 6.13 23.52 -6.15
C ASP A 735 6.27 21.99 -6.13
N LYS A 736 5.37 21.30 -6.83
CA LYS A 736 5.43 19.84 -6.96
C LYS A 736 6.67 19.46 -7.75
N SER A 737 7.40 18.47 -7.22
CA SER A 737 8.58 17.90 -7.86
C SER A 737 8.25 16.63 -8.60
N LEU A 738 8.77 16.46 -9.82
CA LEU A 738 8.74 15.24 -10.61
C LEU A 738 10.13 14.93 -11.16
N MET A 739 10.34 13.68 -11.52
CA MET A 739 11.50 13.23 -12.30
C MET A 739 10.98 12.61 -13.59
N SER A 740 11.58 12.94 -14.71
CA SER A 740 11.23 12.35 -15.99
C SER A 740 11.49 10.84 -16.00
N SER A 741 10.91 10.16 -16.99
CA SER A 741 11.43 8.86 -17.45
C SER A 741 12.86 9.04 -17.99
N PRO A 742 13.66 7.98 -18.09
CA PRO A 742 14.95 8.06 -18.80
C PRO A 742 14.77 8.66 -20.19
N LEU A 743 15.59 9.62 -20.52
CA LEU A 743 15.65 10.29 -21.80
C LEU A 743 16.98 9.92 -22.47
N LEU A 744 16.95 9.54 -23.75
CA LEU A 744 18.14 9.18 -24.51
C LEU A 744 18.62 10.39 -25.31
N ARG A 745 19.89 10.71 -25.22
CA ARG A 745 20.54 11.64 -26.12
C ARG A 745 20.87 10.99 -27.48
N PRO A 746 21.13 11.78 -28.51
CA PRO A 746 21.60 11.27 -29.79
C PRO A 746 22.90 10.44 -29.74
N ASP A 747 23.72 10.65 -28.71
CA ASP A 747 24.94 9.90 -28.42
C ASP A 747 24.68 8.57 -27.66
N GLY A 748 23.42 8.28 -27.33
CA GLY A 748 23.03 7.08 -26.60
C GLY A 748 23.09 7.17 -25.07
N THR A 749 23.51 8.32 -24.51
CA THR A 749 23.53 8.51 -23.05
C THR A 749 22.14 8.71 -22.49
N GLU A 750 21.82 8.01 -21.39
CA GLU A 750 20.59 8.21 -20.63
C GLU A 750 20.75 9.37 -19.63
N TYR A 751 19.73 10.20 -19.55
CA TYR A 751 19.63 11.24 -18.55
C TYR A 751 18.20 11.36 -18.02
N ARG A 752 18.01 12.09 -16.94
CA ARG A 752 16.69 12.38 -16.38
C ARG A 752 16.56 13.87 -16.14
N ALA A 753 15.42 14.43 -16.54
CA ALA A 753 15.08 15.80 -16.20
C ALA A 753 14.48 15.86 -14.80
N PHE A 754 14.98 16.78 -13.99
CA PHE A 754 14.38 17.14 -12.71
C PHE A 754 13.48 18.35 -12.91
N ILE A 755 12.21 18.21 -12.48
CA ILE A 755 11.16 19.19 -12.73
C ILE A 755 10.65 19.68 -11.39
N THR A 756 10.66 20.99 -11.20
CA THR A 756 10.12 21.66 -10.02
C THR A 756 9.12 22.75 -10.42
N GLY A 757 8.39 23.29 -9.46
CA GLY A 757 7.50 24.41 -9.70
C GLY A 757 6.17 24.05 -10.37
N LEU A 758 5.86 22.76 -10.54
CA LEU A 758 4.56 22.34 -11.06
C LEU A 758 3.44 22.70 -10.10
N ILE A 759 2.33 23.14 -10.65
CA ILE A 759 1.11 23.47 -9.91
C ILE A 759 -0.02 22.57 -10.38
N GLN A 760 -0.71 21.94 -9.43
CA GLN A 760 -1.92 21.17 -9.67
C GLN A 760 -3.09 21.74 -8.88
N THR A 761 -4.26 21.81 -9.51
CA THR A 761 -5.52 22.12 -8.83
C THR A 761 -6.45 20.91 -8.90
N HIS A 762 -6.94 20.51 -7.74
CA HIS A 762 -7.93 19.45 -7.56
C HIS A 762 -9.17 20.02 -6.91
N GLU A 763 -10.27 20.02 -7.62
CA GLU A 763 -11.57 20.50 -7.14
C GLU A 763 -12.67 19.50 -7.48
N GLY A 764 -13.72 19.45 -6.67
CA GLY A 764 -14.81 18.52 -6.95
C GLY A 764 -15.87 18.46 -5.87
N VAL A 765 -16.87 17.63 -6.16
CA VAL A 765 -17.99 17.35 -5.28
C VAL A 765 -18.14 15.84 -5.11
N GLU A 766 -18.35 15.41 -3.89
CA GLU A 766 -18.57 14.03 -3.49
C GLU A 766 -19.91 13.89 -2.79
N ILE A 767 -20.60 12.78 -3.06
CA ILE A 767 -21.89 12.44 -2.46
C ILE A 767 -21.81 11.00 -1.99
N GLU A 768 -22.25 10.74 -0.77
CA GLU A 768 -22.41 9.40 -0.23
C GLU A 768 -23.78 9.32 0.46
N TRP A 769 -24.50 8.23 0.23
CA TRP A 769 -25.77 8.00 0.89
C TRP A 769 -25.97 6.53 1.20
N ARG A 770 -26.66 6.25 2.29
CA ARG A 770 -27.09 4.91 2.69
C ARG A 770 -28.49 4.98 3.28
N THR A 771 -29.25 3.93 3.07
CA THR A 771 -30.57 3.78 3.69
C THR A 771 -30.86 2.32 4.04
N ARG A 772 -31.58 2.12 5.13
CA ARG A 772 -32.10 0.83 5.55
C ARG A 772 -33.64 0.92 5.57
N PRO A 773 -34.27 0.80 4.39
CA PRO A 773 -35.72 0.90 4.29
C PRO A 773 -36.45 -0.17 5.10
N THR A 774 -35.80 -1.30 5.36
CA THR A 774 -36.29 -2.40 6.20
C THR A 774 -35.11 -3.04 6.95
N SER A 775 -35.38 -3.83 7.97
CA SER A 775 -34.36 -4.56 8.73
C SER A 775 -33.57 -5.59 7.90
N TRP A 776 -34.09 -6.01 6.76
CA TRP A 776 -33.46 -7.00 5.88
C TRP A 776 -32.79 -6.40 4.65
N ALA A 777 -32.95 -5.09 4.36
CA ALA A 777 -32.40 -4.44 3.18
C ALA A 777 -31.57 -3.20 3.57
N GLU A 778 -30.36 -3.15 3.05
CA GLU A 778 -29.49 -1.97 3.05
C GLU A 778 -29.15 -1.60 1.62
N ILE A 779 -29.34 -0.35 1.25
CA ILE A 779 -29.05 0.18 -0.08
C ILE A 779 -28.26 1.47 0.11
N GLY A 780 -27.29 1.69 -0.75
CA GLY A 780 -26.49 2.91 -0.72
C GLY A 780 -25.88 3.23 -2.07
N GLY A 781 -25.23 4.36 -2.13
CA GLY A 781 -24.51 4.76 -3.32
C GLY A 781 -23.56 5.90 -3.05
N MET A 782 -22.71 6.11 -4.02
CA MET A 782 -21.75 7.21 -4.03
C MET A 782 -21.70 7.86 -5.40
N ALA A 783 -21.30 9.14 -5.43
CA ALA A 783 -20.90 9.84 -6.64
C ALA A 783 -19.72 10.75 -6.32
N SER A 784 -18.81 10.87 -7.26
CA SER A 784 -17.68 11.80 -7.19
C SER A 784 -17.51 12.46 -8.55
N PHE A 785 -17.41 13.78 -8.57
CA PHE A 785 -17.18 14.59 -9.77
C PHE A 785 -16.01 15.51 -9.49
N GLY A 786 -14.89 15.23 -10.12
CA GLY A 786 -13.65 16.00 -10.01
C GLY A 786 -13.35 16.81 -11.27
N ASN A 787 -12.56 17.84 -11.10
CA ASN A 787 -11.90 18.58 -12.16
C ASN A 787 -10.45 18.82 -11.71
N TRP A 788 -9.57 17.92 -12.12
CA TRP A 788 -8.16 17.93 -11.72
C TRP A 788 -7.29 18.28 -12.92
N ARG A 789 -6.42 19.27 -12.75
CA ARG A 789 -5.60 19.78 -13.84
C ARG A 789 -4.23 20.29 -13.36
N TRP A 790 -3.31 20.33 -14.27
CA TRP A 790 -2.08 21.09 -14.18
C TRP A 790 -2.36 22.55 -14.53
N ASP A 791 -1.82 23.50 -13.76
CA ASP A 791 -2.16 24.90 -13.93
C ASP A 791 -1.08 25.72 -14.67
N ASN A 792 0.15 25.19 -14.81
CA ASN A 792 1.24 25.93 -15.43
C ASN A 792 2.14 25.04 -16.28
N ASP A 793 2.87 25.69 -17.16
CA ASP A 793 4.06 25.15 -17.82
C ASP A 793 5.27 25.35 -16.93
N VAL A 794 6.32 24.57 -17.13
CA VAL A 794 7.54 24.62 -16.33
C VAL A 794 8.81 24.41 -17.15
N ASN A 795 9.92 24.93 -16.63
CA ASN A 795 11.24 24.56 -17.07
C ASN A 795 11.72 23.31 -16.34
N ALA A 796 12.18 22.32 -17.09
CA ALA A 796 12.84 21.14 -16.58
C ALA A 796 14.33 21.24 -16.89
N GLU A 797 15.15 21.10 -15.87
CA GLU A 797 16.59 21.18 -16.03
C GLU A 797 17.18 19.78 -16.09
N ILE A 798 17.98 19.55 -17.12
CA ILE A 798 18.81 18.36 -17.27
C ILE A 798 20.15 18.71 -16.66
N THR A 799 20.57 17.94 -15.69
CA THR A 799 21.87 18.11 -15.05
C THR A 799 22.82 17.00 -15.45
N ALA A 800 24.10 17.33 -15.52
CA ALA A 800 25.15 16.33 -15.55
C ALA A 800 25.01 15.39 -14.34
N GLU A 801 25.35 14.14 -14.53
CA GLU A 801 25.30 13.16 -13.44
C GLU A 801 26.32 13.50 -12.35
N GLU A 802 27.42 14.12 -12.74
CA GLU A 802 28.46 14.68 -11.90
C GLU A 802 28.39 16.20 -11.90
N GLY A 803 28.69 16.81 -10.77
CA GLY A 803 28.81 18.26 -10.61
C GLY A 803 27.52 19.06 -10.57
N GLY A 804 26.38 18.48 -10.91
CA GLY A 804 25.09 19.18 -10.87
C GLY A 804 24.97 20.32 -11.89
N GLU A 805 25.89 20.45 -12.83
CA GLU A 805 25.82 21.44 -13.90
C GLU A 805 24.56 21.26 -14.75
N VAL A 806 23.87 22.36 -15.04
CA VAL A 806 22.72 22.35 -15.91
C VAL A 806 23.19 22.24 -17.36
N LEU A 807 23.04 21.08 -17.97
CA LEU A 807 23.43 20.82 -19.35
C LEU A 807 22.44 21.42 -20.33
N GLU A 808 21.15 21.39 -20.00
CA GLU A 808 20.07 21.81 -20.88
C GLU A 808 18.82 22.16 -20.04
N THR A 809 18.03 23.11 -20.53
CA THR A 809 16.72 23.44 -19.94
C THR A 809 15.65 23.14 -20.97
N LEU A 810 14.75 22.22 -20.65
CA LEU A 810 13.59 21.87 -21.45
C LEU A 810 12.35 22.61 -20.95
N TYR A 811 11.57 23.17 -21.87
CA TYR A 811 10.29 23.77 -21.55
C TYR A 811 9.18 22.72 -21.70
N ILE A 812 8.45 22.44 -20.63
CA ILE A 812 7.41 21.41 -20.58
C ILE A 812 6.03 22.08 -20.68
N TYR A 813 5.27 21.72 -21.70
CA TYR A 813 3.91 22.22 -21.92
C TYR A 813 2.91 21.37 -21.13
N SER A 814 2.54 21.80 -19.92
CA SER A 814 1.64 21.11 -19.01
C SER A 814 0.40 21.90 -18.62
N ALA A 815 0.37 23.21 -18.87
CA ALA A 815 -0.75 24.07 -18.48
C ALA A 815 -2.09 23.61 -19.05
N GLY A 816 -3.09 23.45 -18.21
CA GLY A 816 -4.45 23.03 -18.60
C GLY A 816 -4.63 21.53 -18.83
N LEU A 817 -3.58 20.72 -18.77
CA LEU A 817 -3.69 19.29 -18.96
C LEU A 817 -4.42 18.63 -17.78
N LYS A 818 -5.27 17.64 -18.09
CA LYS A 818 -5.96 16.85 -17.06
C LYS A 818 -4.99 15.97 -16.29
N VAL A 819 -5.20 15.91 -14.98
CA VAL A 819 -4.48 14.96 -14.10
C VAL A 819 -5.03 13.56 -14.37
N SER A 820 -4.13 12.61 -14.50
CA SER A 820 -4.39 11.18 -14.77
C SER A 820 -4.39 10.34 -13.49
N ASP A 821 -4.29 9.04 -13.63
CA ASP A 821 -4.15 8.02 -12.60
C ASP A 821 -5.44 7.65 -11.85
N ALA A 822 -6.52 8.44 -11.96
CA ALA A 822 -7.81 8.12 -11.38
C ALA A 822 -8.94 8.75 -12.20
N PRO A 823 -10.12 8.12 -12.26
CA PRO A 823 -11.27 8.69 -12.94
C PRO A 823 -11.72 9.96 -12.21
N GLN A 824 -11.86 11.04 -12.96
CA GLN A 824 -12.36 12.31 -12.41
C GLN A 824 -13.85 12.24 -12.09
N SER A 825 -14.54 11.23 -12.60
CA SER A 825 -15.96 11.04 -12.34
C SER A 825 -16.27 9.57 -12.07
N GLN A 826 -17.04 9.32 -10.99
CA GLN A 826 -17.41 7.98 -10.55
C GLN A 826 -18.84 7.99 -10.00
N VAL A 827 -19.58 6.91 -10.23
CA VAL A 827 -20.80 6.59 -9.48
C VAL A 827 -20.75 5.15 -9.03
N GLY A 828 -21.33 4.88 -7.87
CA GLY A 828 -21.38 3.54 -7.31
C GLY A 828 -22.70 3.28 -6.60
N PHE A 829 -23.14 2.02 -6.65
CA PHE A 829 -24.31 1.55 -5.93
C PHE A 829 -23.94 0.29 -5.14
N LEU A 830 -24.43 0.21 -3.93
CA LEU A 830 -24.29 -0.98 -3.10
C LEU A 830 -25.66 -1.45 -2.61
N SER A 831 -25.79 -2.74 -2.47
CA SER A 831 -26.97 -3.36 -1.85
C SER A 831 -26.58 -4.58 -1.05
N ASN A 832 -27.25 -4.77 0.07
CA ASN A 832 -27.15 -5.94 0.93
C ASN A 832 -28.54 -6.36 1.38
N PHE A 833 -28.85 -7.64 1.21
CA PHE A 833 -30.16 -8.20 1.56
C PHE A 833 -29.99 -9.43 2.46
N ASN A 834 -30.52 -9.37 3.66
CA ASN A 834 -30.67 -10.52 4.55
C ASN A 834 -31.94 -11.29 4.13
N VAL A 835 -31.83 -12.13 3.07
CA VAL A 835 -32.95 -12.87 2.49
C VAL A 835 -33.60 -13.76 3.54
N THR A 836 -32.81 -14.37 4.39
CA THR A 836 -33.20 -15.09 5.59
C THR A 836 -32.23 -14.79 6.72
N LYS A 837 -32.49 -15.29 7.94
CA LYS A 837 -31.53 -15.19 9.06
C LYS A 837 -30.19 -15.88 8.75
N ARG A 838 -30.14 -16.76 7.74
CA ARG A 838 -28.95 -17.53 7.35
C ARG A 838 -28.36 -17.12 6.01
N LEU A 839 -29.16 -16.61 5.09
CA LEU A 839 -28.75 -16.23 3.73
C LEU A 839 -28.69 -14.73 3.59
N ARG A 840 -27.53 -14.23 3.23
CA ARG A 840 -27.29 -12.83 2.83
C ARG A 840 -26.74 -12.77 1.42
N ILE A 841 -27.25 -11.86 0.62
CA ILE A 841 -26.76 -11.56 -0.73
C ILE A 841 -26.42 -10.07 -0.83
N GLY A 842 -25.50 -9.72 -1.70
CA GLY A 842 -25.14 -8.33 -1.92
C GLY A 842 -24.59 -8.10 -3.33
N ALA A 843 -24.66 -6.86 -3.77
CA ALA A 843 -24.15 -6.42 -5.05
C ALA A 843 -23.52 -5.04 -4.91
N ASN A 844 -22.42 -4.82 -5.61
CA ASN A 844 -21.80 -3.52 -5.79
C ASN A 844 -21.63 -3.27 -7.29
N TYR A 845 -22.06 -2.11 -7.77
CA TYR A 845 -21.83 -1.66 -9.12
C TYR A 845 -21.05 -0.36 -9.07
N VAL A 846 -20.00 -0.24 -9.87
CA VAL A 846 -19.20 0.98 -10.01
C VAL A 846 -19.08 1.33 -11.48
N TYR A 847 -19.26 2.60 -11.82
CA TYR A 847 -19.08 3.14 -13.16
C TYR A 847 -18.11 4.33 -13.12
N ASN A 848 -17.08 4.30 -13.97
CA ASN A 848 -15.99 5.24 -14.04
C ASN A 848 -15.91 5.87 -15.43
N TRP A 849 -15.67 7.19 -15.46
CA TRP A 849 -15.44 7.92 -16.71
C TRP A 849 -14.56 9.14 -16.48
N ASN A 850 -14.15 9.81 -17.52
CA ASN A 850 -13.16 10.89 -17.48
C ASN A 850 -11.85 10.44 -16.82
N LEU A 851 -11.39 9.23 -17.18
CA LEU A 851 -10.08 8.73 -16.82
C LEU A 851 -9.11 9.06 -17.97
N TYR A 852 -7.99 9.68 -17.66
CA TYR A 852 -6.99 10.09 -18.64
C TYR A 852 -5.74 9.24 -18.52
N ALA A 853 -5.10 8.95 -19.66
CA ALA A 853 -3.80 8.30 -19.71
C ALA A 853 -2.76 9.11 -18.93
N ARG A 854 -1.82 8.42 -18.32
CA ARG A 854 -0.82 9.04 -17.47
C ARG A 854 0.08 9.95 -18.29
N PHE A 855 0.07 11.22 -17.96
CA PHE A 855 1.00 12.21 -18.48
C PHE A 855 2.44 11.79 -18.14
N GLN A 856 3.26 11.68 -19.16
CA GLN A 856 4.68 11.43 -19.04
C GLN A 856 5.46 12.66 -19.42
N VAL A 857 6.44 13.00 -18.59
CA VAL A 857 7.38 14.05 -18.91
C VAL A 857 8.49 13.43 -19.75
N ASP A 858 8.38 13.60 -21.05
CA ASP A 858 9.33 13.14 -22.05
C ASP A 858 9.62 14.26 -23.06
N THR A 859 10.49 13.97 -24.02
CA THR A 859 10.84 14.90 -25.10
C THR A 859 9.65 15.31 -25.95
N ASP A 860 8.58 14.52 -25.97
CA ASP A 860 7.41 14.82 -26.76
C ASP A 860 6.56 15.95 -26.15
N ARG A 861 6.64 16.16 -24.84
CA ARG A 861 5.98 17.28 -24.16
C ARG A 861 6.78 18.59 -24.17
N THR A 862 7.96 18.58 -24.75
CA THR A 862 8.76 19.81 -25.01
C THR A 862 8.42 20.47 -26.37
N ASN A 863 7.64 19.79 -27.22
CA ASN A 863 7.22 20.32 -28.50
C ASN A 863 6.10 21.38 -28.33
N PRO A 864 6.31 22.64 -28.76
CA PRO A 864 5.29 23.70 -28.63
C PRO A 864 3.99 23.40 -29.39
N ASP A 865 4.03 22.61 -30.47
CA ASP A 865 2.85 22.23 -31.25
C ASP A 865 1.89 21.34 -30.43
N ARG A 866 2.36 20.82 -29.30
CA ARG A 866 1.59 20.00 -28.37
C ARG A 866 1.10 20.76 -27.14
N ALA A 867 1.33 22.06 -27.10
CA ALA A 867 0.78 22.90 -26.03
C ALA A 867 -0.74 22.77 -25.95
N GLY A 868 -1.27 22.42 -24.77
CA GLY A 868 -2.70 22.21 -24.57
C GLY A 868 -3.28 20.89 -25.10
N LEU A 869 -2.50 20.05 -25.81
CA LEU A 869 -2.93 18.72 -26.23
C LEU A 869 -3.19 17.84 -25.01
N GLN A 870 -4.46 17.51 -24.77
CA GLN A 870 -4.85 16.71 -23.59
C GLN A 870 -4.27 15.29 -23.64
N PRO A 871 -3.93 14.68 -22.48
CA PRO A 871 -3.72 13.25 -22.40
C PRO A 871 -4.95 12.48 -22.92
N VAL A 872 -4.74 11.33 -23.50
CA VAL A 872 -5.82 10.51 -24.06
C VAL A 872 -6.82 10.14 -22.98
N MET A 873 -8.08 10.39 -23.25
CA MET A 873 -9.17 9.95 -22.39
C MET A 873 -9.44 8.45 -22.64
N LEU A 874 -9.39 7.66 -21.59
CA LEU A 874 -9.67 6.22 -21.65
C LEU A 874 -11.19 5.98 -21.78
N PRO A 875 -11.61 4.87 -22.41
CA PRO A 875 -13.00 4.47 -22.49
C PRO A 875 -13.63 4.35 -21.10
N ALA A 876 -14.84 4.85 -20.96
CA ALA A 876 -15.62 4.68 -19.75
C ALA A 876 -15.98 3.22 -19.52
N TYR A 877 -16.05 2.79 -18.27
CA TYR A 877 -16.33 1.41 -17.93
C TYR A 877 -17.10 1.27 -16.62
N GLY A 878 -17.79 0.13 -16.49
CA GLY A 878 -18.45 -0.24 -15.24
C GLY A 878 -18.28 -1.73 -14.98
N TYR A 879 -18.30 -2.11 -13.71
CA TYR A 879 -18.25 -3.51 -13.29
C TYR A 879 -19.24 -3.77 -12.16
N LEU A 880 -19.73 -5.01 -12.11
CA LEU A 880 -20.68 -5.51 -11.12
C LEU A 880 -20.05 -6.64 -10.32
N ASP A 881 -20.00 -6.49 -8.99
CA ASP A 881 -19.60 -7.54 -8.09
C ASP A 881 -20.82 -8.10 -7.35
N LEU A 882 -20.93 -9.42 -7.32
CA LEU A 882 -21.99 -10.13 -6.63
C LEU A 882 -21.40 -10.97 -5.50
N ARG A 883 -22.12 -11.07 -4.40
CA ARG A 883 -21.72 -11.88 -3.25
C ARG A 883 -22.92 -12.56 -2.60
N GLY A 884 -22.66 -13.76 -2.10
CA GLY A 884 -23.62 -14.52 -1.31
C GLY A 884 -22.93 -15.20 -0.14
N SER A 885 -23.55 -15.21 1.03
CA SER A 885 -23.08 -15.95 2.19
C SER A 885 -24.22 -16.69 2.87
N TYR A 886 -23.96 -17.95 3.26
CA TYR A 886 -24.91 -18.80 3.94
C TYR A 886 -24.30 -19.34 5.23
N ARG A 887 -25.00 -19.13 6.34
CA ARG A 887 -24.60 -19.61 7.67
C ARG A 887 -25.38 -20.85 8.05
N PHE A 888 -24.70 -21.84 8.62
CA PHE A 888 -25.30 -23.08 9.08
C PHE A 888 -24.52 -23.67 10.25
N GLU A 889 -25.17 -24.52 10.99
CA GLU A 889 -24.56 -25.29 12.08
C GLU A 889 -24.33 -26.71 11.63
N ALA A 890 -23.13 -27.23 11.85
CA ALA A 890 -22.79 -28.62 11.60
C ALA A 890 -21.74 -29.09 12.60
N ALA A 891 -21.86 -30.32 13.11
CA ALA A 891 -20.96 -30.91 14.10
C ALA A 891 -20.74 -30.03 15.37
N GLY A 892 -21.77 -29.33 15.83
CA GLY A 892 -21.69 -28.43 16.98
C GLY A 892 -20.90 -27.13 16.77
N MET A 893 -20.54 -26.81 15.54
CA MET A 893 -19.79 -25.60 15.18
C MET A 893 -20.59 -24.74 14.19
N ASN A 894 -20.28 -23.43 14.20
CA ASN A 894 -20.87 -22.49 13.25
C ASN A 894 -20.04 -22.43 11.97
N TRP A 895 -20.71 -22.53 10.84
CA TRP A 895 -20.11 -22.49 9.52
C TRP A 895 -20.67 -21.35 8.68
N MET A 896 -19.84 -20.83 7.79
CA MET A 896 -20.24 -19.86 6.77
C MET A 896 -19.63 -20.29 5.42
N ALA A 897 -20.49 -20.52 4.45
CA ALA A 897 -20.11 -20.67 3.05
C ALA A 897 -20.36 -19.36 2.32
N SER A 898 -19.40 -18.90 1.54
CA SER A 898 -19.49 -17.64 0.78
C SER A 898 -19.07 -17.85 -0.66
N LEU A 899 -19.72 -17.15 -1.57
CA LEU A 899 -19.38 -17.07 -2.99
C LEU A 899 -19.29 -15.60 -3.39
N ASN A 900 -18.18 -15.25 -4.02
CA ASN A 900 -17.98 -13.92 -4.60
C ASN A 900 -17.75 -14.07 -6.10
N VAL A 901 -18.44 -13.25 -6.89
CA VAL A 901 -18.28 -13.10 -8.34
C VAL A 901 -17.87 -11.68 -8.59
N GLN A 902 -16.62 -11.45 -8.92
CA GLN A 902 -16.12 -10.12 -9.28
C GLN A 902 -16.30 -9.93 -10.78
N ASN A 903 -16.58 -8.67 -11.15
CA ASN A 903 -16.84 -8.30 -12.54
C ASN A 903 -17.80 -9.29 -13.23
N ALA A 904 -18.96 -9.53 -12.63
CA ALA A 904 -19.94 -10.52 -13.10
C ALA A 904 -20.40 -10.29 -14.55
N LEU A 905 -20.31 -9.06 -15.04
CA LEU A 905 -20.60 -8.68 -16.43
C LEU A 905 -19.47 -9.05 -17.40
N ASN A 906 -18.31 -9.46 -16.89
CA ASN A 906 -17.11 -9.81 -17.67
C ASN A 906 -16.63 -8.67 -18.58
N ASN A 907 -16.72 -7.42 -18.12
CA ASN A 907 -16.22 -6.26 -18.86
C ASN A 907 -14.69 -6.23 -18.82
N ILE A 908 -14.07 -6.21 -19.98
CA ILE A 908 -12.63 -6.00 -20.13
C ILE A 908 -12.40 -4.53 -20.46
N TYR A 909 -11.57 -3.86 -19.67
CA TYR A 909 -11.34 -2.43 -19.79
C TYR A 909 -9.91 -2.06 -19.46
N ILE A 910 -9.47 -0.90 -19.92
CA ILE A 910 -8.16 -0.32 -19.55
C ILE A 910 -8.33 0.38 -18.21
N SER A 911 -7.69 -0.17 -17.19
CA SER A 911 -7.73 0.37 -15.83
C SER A 911 -6.71 1.48 -15.58
N ASP A 912 -5.67 1.52 -16.39
CA ASP A 912 -4.57 2.48 -16.30
C ASP A 912 -3.92 2.61 -17.68
N GLY A 913 -3.85 3.81 -18.22
CA GLY A 913 -3.27 4.09 -19.52
C GLY A 913 -2.04 4.99 -19.41
N PHE A 914 -1.15 4.84 -20.39
CA PHE A 914 0.08 5.61 -20.48
C PHE A 914 0.06 6.42 -21.77
N GLU A 915 0.42 7.69 -21.66
CA GLU A 915 0.58 8.53 -22.84
C GLU A 915 1.79 8.07 -23.62
N THR A 916 1.59 7.87 -24.92
CA THR A 916 2.64 7.49 -25.87
C THR A 916 2.55 8.36 -27.12
N PHE A 917 3.70 8.61 -27.75
CA PHE A 917 3.80 9.24 -29.04
C PHE A 917 4.58 8.31 -29.97
N VAL A 918 3.98 7.95 -31.08
CA VAL A 918 4.55 7.00 -32.05
C VAL A 918 4.73 7.67 -33.39
N THR A 919 5.78 7.29 -34.13
CA THR A 919 5.96 7.79 -35.50
C THR A 919 4.95 7.12 -36.41
N ASP A 920 4.12 7.89 -37.07
CA ASP A 920 3.24 7.41 -38.13
C ASP A 920 4.09 6.96 -39.31
N PRO A 921 4.02 5.69 -39.70
CA PRO A 921 4.84 5.16 -40.79
C PRO A 921 4.48 5.75 -42.16
N GLN A 922 3.32 6.39 -42.31
CA GLN A 922 2.88 6.99 -43.57
C GLN A 922 3.36 8.44 -43.72
N THR A 923 3.30 9.20 -42.65
CA THR A 923 3.64 10.63 -42.67
C THR A 923 5.04 10.92 -42.14
N GLY A 924 5.61 10.02 -41.33
CA GLY A 924 6.85 10.25 -40.60
C GLY A 924 6.70 11.17 -39.39
N GLU A 925 5.49 11.67 -39.12
CA GLU A 925 5.19 12.55 -37.96
C GLU A 925 4.92 11.73 -36.71
N LYS A 926 5.28 12.30 -35.54
CA LYS A 926 4.91 11.73 -34.26
C LYS A 926 3.46 12.07 -33.92
N ILE A 927 2.62 11.07 -33.78
CA ILE A 927 1.20 11.17 -33.39
C ILE A 927 0.98 10.60 -32.00
N GLN A 928 -0.02 11.12 -31.29
CA GLN A 928 -0.43 10.58 -29.99
C GLN A 928 -1.06 9.19 -30.17
N GLY A 929 -0.62 8.23 -29.36
CA GLY A 929 -1.20 6.89 -29.33
C GLY A 929 -2.58 6.93 -28.68
N THR A 930 -3.61 6.51 -29.43
CA THR A 930 -5.00 6.47 -28.96
C THR A 930 -5.56 5.05 -29.05
N VAL A 931 -6.76 4.84 -28.55
CA VAL A 931 -7.49 3.57 -28.71
C VAL A 931 -7.82 3.35 -30.18
N GLU A 932 -8.23 4.40 -30.90
CA GLU A 932 -8.66 4.33 -32.29
C GLU A 932 -7.51 3.97 -33.24
N ASN A 933 -6.30 4.48 -33.01
CA ASN A 933 -5.11 4.14 -33.79
C ASN A 933 -4.36 2.91 -33.27
N GLY A 934 -4.87 2.28 -32.20
CA GLY A 934 -4.30 1.05 -31.65
C GLY A 934 -3.02 1.21 -30.82
N LYS A 935 -2.50 2.43 -30.67
CA LYS A 935 -1.17 2.70 -30.10
C LYS A 935 -1.17 3.12 -28.62
N LEU A 936 -2.34 3.31 -28.03
CA LEU A 936 -2.44 3.57 -26.60
C LEU A 936 -1.93 2.37 -25.81
N GLU A 937 -1.03 2.60 -24.87
CA GLU A 937 -0.56 1.58 -23.93
C GLU A 937 -1.35 1.59 -22.62
N GLY A 938 -1.59 0.41 -22.06
CA GLY A 938 -2.30 0.34 -20.78
C GLY A 938 -2.26 -1.03 -20.11
N TYR A 939 -2.72 -1.03 -18.85
CA TYR A 939 -3.04 -2.24 -18.12
C TYR A 939 -4.51 -2.58 -18.27
N TRP A 940 -4.76 -3.81 -18.67
CA TRP A 940 -6.10 -4.35 -18.82
C TRP A 940 -6.57 -4.99 -17.51
N ALA A 941 -7.78 -4.65 -17.13
CA ALA A 941 -8.41 -5.19 -15.94
C ALA A 941 -8.72 -6.68 -16.07
N TYR A 942 -8.89 -7.34 -14.93
CA TYR A 942 -9.34 -8.71 -14.89
C TYR A 942 -10.75 -8.84 -15.46
N GLY A 943 -11.00 -9.93 -16.18
CA GLY A 943 -12.32 -10.39 -16.49
C GLY A 943 -13.07 -10.86 -15.23
N ARG A 944 -14.15 -11.60 -15.43
CA ARG A 944 -14.90 -12.18 -14.32
C ARG A 944 -14.05 -13.21 -13.59
N THR A 945 -14.01 -13.11 -12.25
CA THR A 945 -13.41 -14.10 -11.36
C THR A 945 -14.40 -14.61 -10.33
N LEU A 946 -14.20 -15.86 -9.90
CA LEU A 946 -15.02 -16.53 -8.91
C LEU A 946 -14.15 -16.92 -7.71
N SER A 947 -14.65 -16.68 -6.51
CA SER A 947 -14.02 -17.19 -5.29
C SER A 947 -15.07 -17.81 -4.37
N ALA A 948 -14.78 -19.02 -3.88
CA ALA A 948 -15.60 -19.73 -2.91
C ALA A 948 -14.84 -19.85 -1.60
N THR A 949 -15.50 -19.60 -0.48
CA THR A 949 -14.91 -19.63 0.85
C THR A 949 -15.78 -20.45 1.80
N LEU A 950 -15.14 -21.32 2.58
CA LEU A 950 -15.76 -22.02 3.69
C LEU A 950 -15.03 -21.63 4.99
N LYS A 951 -15.76 -21.12 5.96
CA LYS A 951 -15.26 -20.70 7.27
C LYS A 951 -15.96 -21.45 8.37
N MET A 952 -15.18 -22.08 9.23
CA MET A 952 -15.61 -22.73 10.46
C MET A 952 -15.29 -21.80 11.64
N MET A 953 -16.20 -21.67 12.59
CA MET A 953 -16.05 -20.85 13.80
C MET A 953 -16.33 -21.72 15.03
N PHE A 954 -15.45 -21.66 16.07
CA PHE A 954 -15.52 -22.49 17.27
C PHE A 954 -15.11 -21.71 18.54
#